data_416f15fa135e85a83e0cd51314dada53
#
_entry.id   416f15fa135e85a83e0cd51314dada53
#
_cell.length_a   1.000
_cell.length_b   1.000
_cell.length_c   1.000
_cell.angle_alpha   90.00
_cell.angle_beta   90.00
_cell.angle_gamma   90.00
#
_symmetry.space_group_name_H-M   'P 1'
#
loop_
_entity.id
_entity.type
_entity.pdbx_description
1 polymer ?
#
loop_
_entity_poly.entity_id
_entity_poly.type
_entity_poly.pdbx_seq_one_letter_code
_entity_poly.pdbx_strand_id
1 'polypeptide(L)'
;MSECPRRMSEEDVPRCRPHSALDATGRDSAEMIEQLRRVAEAHPELEPFLSGTTATSASASSTLDLQHGRGRDDADGSTTTTTLSARDTFKQLFLGSGAQTSSSTTTRTNAGANAVSGSFDAVEYARAAFSRSRANASNAAASSSSSTAALTTVTTTTTTTGSTLDDVARLAEGARTLENSIREEVIAKRGVLERTLGGVKEAEETMRTVRAGADALADAMRRVARELSEPHAAVEETTRTLERVMSTADTIRRVVKILKLTSKLRETWGGEDADNEPRRRDSSELSKAAKLLGEIKLAMSGDHADELRRVDVVAEQLPFIDACSKKVSKEATASLDRAVDILSQAELGAALQVHYNLNELSAVVDQRVSFHAASAVDAVKDAMDPHAVGEGVASISGDPQQGAGMRRGRQLVAPPQGAEREWMHELWRRVDAAMDGVHRHAMSVWHLQRVLAKKRDPLTQTLFLDVVVGKAASTQALCDKFWAYFAKGMSEHLARAHAAAGFVSGALVKDFPRLIGALEGAVSRCGRDADAAKGAPGCIRRDGSTRSQVLRAVEPIASAFFARSLTRLTDSASACFSGGRVIDAALADKFLSRVRGEVDAVAEYDNLLSNACGNVSSALKTLAERAKRAIGRSVDAANLTEDPTPTQIANAQIAEQLSRVHALLSKVLPSFAPAPRRALEVGLEHVASAIQESTRPLFDAVGDWCDARFAQMHASAGEKSAYVMAVTSTLAHVADVQPGLFRAAAGNGALQTARLRLAERVMRSFVDHASLARDVDQGFKMRIVKECGEIETALSASFSLLGAEQESPAFKCARAFKSLILLPTESIDGSPLVRDVAPRVLLHHLYSRASADLHTPAKRASLSVTQYASWVNKKATDAEIWRGIKGTLDVYAEAHARQAENDVVVVSLMRKIGEERMAA
;
A
#
# COMPACT_ATOMS: atom_id res chain seq x y z
N MET A 1 -24.63 52.43 -9.37
CA MET A 1 -23.83 53.64 -9.29
C MET A 1 -22.48 53.15 -8.82
N SER A 2 -21.60 52.92 -9.72
CA SER A 2 -20.42 53.70 -10.18
C SER A 2 -19.31 53.56 -9.11
N GLU A 3 -18.12 53.08 -9.34
CA GLU A 3 -17.18 53.23 -10.42
C GLU A 3 -16.02 52.25 -10.24
N CYS A 4 -15.57 51.71 -11.34
CA CYS A 4 -14.29 51.06 -11.51
C CYS A 4 -13.22 52.17 -11.81
N PRO A 5 -11.99 52.04 -11.41
CA PRO A 5 -10.94 52.37 -12.36
C PRO A 5 -9.78 51.42 -12.48
N ARG A 6 -9.54 51.07 -13.75
CA ARG A 6 -8.30 51.14 -14.53
C ARG A 6 -7.13 50.24 -14.15
N ARG A 7 -6.85 49.39 -15.11
CA ARG A 7 -5.57 48.74 -15.45
C ARG A 7 -4.42 49.78 -15.45
N MET A 8 -3.32 49.40 -14.81
CA MET A 8 -1.99 49.93 -15.15
C MET A 8 -1.07 48.79 -15.61
N SER A 9 -0.33 49.12 -16.63
CA SER A 9 0.52 48.33 -17.51
C SER A 9 1.68 47.66 -16.80
N GLU A 10 2.02 46.48 -17.35
CA GLU A 10 3.31 45.82 -17.23
C GLU A 10 4.42 46.78 -17.75
N GLU A 11 5.32 47.13 -16.85
CA GLU A 11 6.74 47.42 -17.09
C GLU A 11 7.34 47.87 -15.75
N ASP A 12 8.55 47.32 -15.44
CA ASP A 12 9.38 47.59 -14.26
C ASP A 12 9.26 46.64 -13.06
N VAL A 13 9.80 45.40 -13.25
CA VAL A 13 10.34 44.60 -12.15
C VAL A 13 11.76 44.15 -12.51
N PRO A 14 12.79 44.52 -11.73
CA PRO A 14 14.16 44.05 -12.00
C PRO A 14 14.29 42.58 -11.70
N ARG A 15 14.72 41.80 -12.69
CA ARG A 15 15.07 40.40 -12.58
C ARG A 15 16.31 40.21 -11.70
N CYS A 16 16.13 39.75 -10.49
CA CYS A 16 17.20 39.15 -9.69
C CYS A 16 17.49 37.74 -10.26
N ARG A 17 18.69 37.58 -10.82
CA ARG A 17 19.22 36.27 -11.17
C ARG A 17 19.61 35.51 -9.89
N PRO A 18 19.37 34.20 -9.79
CA PRO A 18 19.92 33.41 -8.69
C PRO A 18 21.42 33.18 -8.95
N HIS A 19 22.25 33.65 -8.05
CA HIS A 19 23.66 33.22 -7.98
C HIS A 19 23.75 31.76 -7.59
N SER A 20 24.28 30.93 -8.46
CA SER A 20 24.59 29.56 -8.25
C SER A 20 25.78 29.39 -7.30
N ALA A 21 25.59 28.61 -6.25
CA ALA A 21 26.60 28.26 -5.23
C ALA A 21 27.64 27.23 -5.74
N LEU A 22 28.01 27.27 -7.03
CA LEU A 22 28.92 26.29 -7.65
C LEU A 22 30.29 26.91 -8.04
N ASP A 23 30.55 28.18 -7.78
CA ASP A 23 31.79 28.82 -8.20
C ASP A 23 32.90 28.89 -7.13
N ALA A 24 32.64 28.45 -5.90
CA ALA A 24 33.64 28.50 -4.82
C ALA A 24 34.61 27.30 -4.80
N THR A 25 34.19 26.10 -5.25
CA THR A 25 35.01 24.89 -5.25
C THR A 25 35.90 24.76 -6.48
N GLY A 26 35.58 25.49 -7.58
CA GLY A 26 36.36 25.48 -8.81
C GLY A 26 37.61 26.35 -8.74
N ARG A 27 37.61 27.42 -7.96
CA ARG A 27 38.77 28.31 -7.82
C ARG A 27 39.86 27.73 -6.95
N ASP A 28 39.51 27.05 -5.85
CA ASP A 28 40.48 26.38 -4.97
C ASP A 28 41.18 25.24 -5.67
N SER A 29 40.48 24.49 -6.54
CA SER A 29 41.10 23.42 -7.34
C SER A 29 42.06 23.94 -8.42
N ALA A 30 41.70 25.04 -9.07
CA ALA A 30 42.55 25.64 -10.08
C ALA A 30 43.82 26.26 -9.48
N GLU A 31 43.71 26.85 -8.30
CA GLU A 31 44.85 27.46 -7.59
C GLU A 31 45.81 26.40 -7.02
N MET A 32 45.27 25.26 -6.59
CA MET A 32 46.04 24.11 -6.16
C MET A 32 46.75 23.41 -7.32
N ILE A 33 46.14 23.30 -8.50
CA ILE A 33 46.78 22.77 -9.71
C ILE A 33 47.88 23.71 -10.18
N GLU A 34 47.71 25.01 -10.10
CA GLU A 34 48.74 25.99 -10.44
C GLU A 34 49.91 26.00 -9.46
N GLN A 35 49.64 25.77 -8.18
CA GLN A 35 50.71 25.60 -7.18
C GLN A 35 51.51 24.28 -7.40
N LEU A 36 50.80 23.20 -7.75
CA LEU A 36 51.46 21.92 -8.10
C LEU A 36 52.31 22.07 -9.36
N ARG A 37 51.89 22.87 -10.33
CA ARG A 37 52.65 23.13 -11.54
C ARG A 37 53.90 23.93 -11.28
N ARG A 38 53.88 24.93 -10.40
CA ARG A 38 55.08 25.69 -9.96
C ARG A 38 56.06 24.85 -9.18
N VAL A 39 55.57 23.86 -8.42
CA VAL A 39 56.43 22.89 -7.71
C VAL A 39 57.06 21.92 -8.71
N ALA A 40 56.39 21.51 -9.76
CA ALA A 40 56.94 20.66 -10.83
C ALA A 40 57.98 21.41 -11.66
N GLU A 41 57.80 22.71 -11.95
CA GLU A 41 58.77 23.56 -12.64
C GLU A 41 60.03 23.81 -11.79
N ALA A 42 59.91 23.79 -10.45
CA ALA A 42 61.04 23.98 -9.54
C ALA A 42 61.83 22.70 -9.27
N HIS A 43 61.23 21.53 -9.51
CA HIS A 43 61.86 20.23 -9.27
C HIS A 43 61.56 19.27 -10.45
N PRO A 44 62.37 19.29 -11.51
CA PRO A 44 62.12 18.47 -12.72
C PRO A 44 62.24 16.97 -12.49
N GLU A 45 62.79 16.54 -11.38
CA GLU A 45 62.87 15.12 -10.95
C GLU A 45 61.49 14.55 -10.55
N LEU A 46 60.48 15.39 -10.32
CA LEU A 46 59.11 14.97 -9.91
C LEU A 46 58.11 14.88 -11.08
N GLU A 47 58.53 15.26 -12.29
CA GLU A 47 57.71 15.26 -13.49
C GLU A 47 57.11 13.88 -13.84
N PRO A 48 57.83 12.72 -13.66
CA PRO A 48 57.26 11.41 -13.92
C PRO A 48 56.13 11.00 -12.97
N PHE A 49 56.04 11.59 -11.77
CA PHE A 49 55.02 11.29 -10.76
C PHE A 49 53.78 12.17 -10.88
N LEU A 50 53.89 13.33 -11.50
CA LEU A 50 52.78 14.30 -11.67
C LEU A 50 52.09 14.16 -13.04
N SER A 51 52.76 13.61 -14.06
CA SER A 51 52.18 13.35 -15.37
C SER A 51 51.17 12.18 -15.40
N GLY A 52 51.23 11.28 -14.38
CA GLY A 52 50.26 10.15 -14.25
C GLY A 52 48.88 10.52 -13.78
N THR A 53 48.69 11.71 -13.21
CA THR A 53 47.39 12.14 -12.65
C THR A 53 46.53 13.00 -13.58
N THR A 54 47.06 13.43 -14.73
CA THR A 54 46.34 14.28 -15.68
C THR A 54 45.74 13.55 -16.88
N ALA A 55 46.00 12.23 -17.02
CA ALA A 55 45.51 11.45 -18.16
C ALA A 55 44.14 10.80 -17.99
N THR A 56 43.48 10.91 -16.81
CA THR A 56 42.16 10.28 -16.54
C THR A 56 40.97 11.22 -16.52
N SER A 57 41.16 12.51 -16.81
CA SER A 57 40.03 13.48 -16.81
C SER A 57 39.67 14.07 -18.18
N ALA A 58 40.21 13.54 -19.29
CA ALA A 58 39.98 14.14 -20.62
C ALA A 58 39.30 13.20 -21.65
N SER A 59 38.53 12.21 -21.21
CA SER A 59 37.76 11.40 -22.16
C SER A 59 36.34 11.02 -21.66
N ALA A 60 35.54 12.05 -21.31
CA ALA A 60 34.10 11.87 -21.16
C ALA A 60 33.37 13.18 -21.42
N SER A 61 33.50 13.70 -22.63
CA SER A 61 32.53 14.65 -23.19
C SER A 61 32.53 14.55 -24.71
N SER A 62 31.70 13.67 -25.25
CA SER A 62 31.07 13.89 -26.56
C SER A 62 29.93 12.90 -26.74
N THR A 63 28.76 13.48 -26.90
CA THR A 63 27.64 13.04 -27.73
C THR A 63 26.88 11.77 -27.33
N LEU A 64 25.62 11.95 -26.98
CA LEU A 64 24.55 11.70 -27.94
C LEU A 64 23.18 12.06 -27.36
N ASP A 65 22.52 12.88 -28.14
CA ASP A 65 21.10 13.17 -28.15
C ASP A 65 20.25 11.92 -28.41
N LEU A 66 18.99 12.05 -28.00
CA LEU A 66 17.77 11.54 -28.61
C LEU A 66 17.07 10.33 -28.00
N GLN A 67 15.88 10.71 -27.58
CA GLN A 67 14.55 10.10 -27.76
C GLN A 67 13.97 9.13 -26.73
N HIS A 68 12.93 9.71 -26.10
CA HIS A 68 11.56 9.18 -25.88
C HIS A 68 11.36 7.66 -25.81
N GLY A 69 10.82 7.25 -24.68
CA GLY A 69 10.08 6.01 -24.55
C GLY A 69 9.50 5.81 -23.15
N ARG A 70 8.20 6.01 -23.05
CA ARG A 70 7.35 5.67 -21.89
C ARG A 70 7.47 4.21 -21.51
N GLY A 71 7.38 3.93 -20.22
CA GLY A 71 7.03 2.60 -19.70
C GLY A 71 7.18 2.54 -18.17
N ARG A 72 6.08 2.50 -17.50
CA ARG A 72 5.78 2.10 -16.12
C ARG A 72 6.52 0.81 -15.72
N ASP A 73 6.89 0.66 -14.48
CA ASP A 73 6.26 0.00 -13.34
C ASP A 73 7.31 -0.43 -12.31
N ASP A 74 7.03 -0.07 -11.09
CA ASP A 74 7.21 -0.73 -9.80
C ASP A 74 8.41 -1.68 -9.55
N ALA A 75 9.17 -1.38 -8.51
CA ALA A 75 9.33 -2.19 -7.31
C ALA A 75 10.50 -1.75 -6.43
N ASP A 76 10.24 -1.72 -5.15
CA ASP A 76 11.09 -1.59 -3.98
C ASP A 76 12.49 -2.22 -4.08
N GLY A 77 13.47 -1.49 -3.55
CA GLY A 77 14.83 -2.01 -3.35
C GLY A 77 15.68 -1.07 -2.51
N SER A 78 15.55 -1.18 -1.20
CA SER A 78 16.43 -0.63 -0.18
C SER A 78 17.91 -0.91 -0.52
N THR A 79 18.70 0.14 -0.82
CA THR A 79 20.16 0.07 -0.92
C THR A 79 20.79 0.74 0.28
N THR A 80 21.25 -0.08 1.21
CA THR A 80 22.20 0.28 2.25
C THR A 80 23.59 0.44 1.61
N THR A 81 24.06 1.66 1.54
CA THR A 81 25.45 2.00 1.19
C THR A 81 26.35 1.73 2.39
N THR A 82 27.09 0.65 2.35
CA THR A 82 28.23 0.40 3.23
C THR A 82 29.50 0.97 2.59
N THR A 83 30.06 1.98 3.23
CA THR A 83 31.40 2.53 2.90
C THR A 83 32.47 1.53 3.30
N LEU A 84 33.15 0.93 2.32
CA LEU A 84 34.30 0.08 2.54
C LEU A 84 35.57 0.93 2.80
N SER A 85 36.26 0.60 3.85
CA SER A 85 37.52 1.22 4.29
C SER A 85 38.66 0.94 3.31
N ALA A 86 39.54 1.93 3.13
CA ALA A 86 40.72 1.90 2.24
C ALA A 86 41.68 0.69 2.45
N ARG A 87 41.43 -0.13 3.47
CA ARG A 87 42.24 -1.31 3.79
C ARG A 87 41.86 -2.56 3.00
N ASP A 88 40.64 -2.59 2.46
CA ASP A 88 40.09 -3.73 1.70
C ASP A 88 40.36 -3.63 0.21
N THR A 89 40.64 -2.45 -0.30
CA THR A 89 40.99 -2.21 -1.70
C THR A 89 42.43 -2.65 -2.02
N PHE A 90 43.30 -2.68 -1.02
CA PHE A 90 44.72 -3.10 -1.22
C PHE A 90 44.89 -4.62 -1.33
N LYS A 91 43.94 -5.39 -0.78
CA LYS A 91 43.98 -6.87 -0.86
C LYS A 91 43.43 -7.44 -2.18
N GLN A 92 42.64 -6.66 -2.91
CA GLN A 92 42.05 -7.11 -4.18
C GLN A 92 42.95 -6.92 -5.40
N LEU A 93 43.99 -6.10 -5.30
CA LEU A 93 44.88 -5.77 -6.43
C LEU A 93 46.08 -6.71 -6.60
N PHE A 94 46.34 -7.61 -5.66
CA PHE A 94 47.53 -8.44 -5.68
C PHE A 94 47.34 -9.98 -5.75
N LEU A 95 46.10 -10.47 -5.89
CA LEU A 95 45.84 -11.88 -6.13
C LEU A 95 44.93 -12.05 -7.34
N GLY A 96 45.61 -12.20 -8.48
CA GLY A 96 44.94 -12.37 -9.79
C GLY A 96 44.26 -13.69 -9.93
N SER A 97 43.12 -13.55 -10.53
CA SER A 97 42.40 -14.45 -11.43
C SER A 97 42.77 -15.95 -11.49
N GLY A 98 41.77 -16.74 -11.18
CA GLY A 98 41.72 -18.17 -11.49
C GLY A 98 40.38 -18.77 -11.17
N ALA A 99 39.49 -18.68 -12.19
CA ALA A 99 38.39 -19.63 -12.50
C ALA A 99 37.49 -20.17 -11.41
N GLN A 100 36.25 -19.83 -11.62
CA GLN A 100 34.98 -20.38 -11.08
C GLN A 100 34.89 -21.89 -11.26
N THR A 101 34.37 -22.60 -10.27
CA THR A 101 33.19 -23.46 -10.44
C THR A 101 32.54 -23.75 -9.08
N SER A 102 31.28 -23.72 -9.16
CA SER A 102 30.15 -23.88 -8.27
C SER A 102 30.15 -25.05 -7.27
N SER A 103 29.44 -24.75 -6.20
CA SER A 103 28.40 -25.49 -5.47
C SER A 103 28.77 -26.35 -4.27
N SER A 104 28.17 -25.89 -3.21
CA SER A 104 27.37 -26.56 -2.18
C SER A 104 28.01 -27.47 -1.12
N THR A 105 27.73 -27.02 0.08
CA THR A 105 27.26 -27.72 1.29
C THR A 105 28.23 -28.42 2.21
N THR A 106 28.37 -27.81 3.38
CA THR A 106 28.25 -28.31 4.75
C THR A 106 29.42 -29.08 5.38
N THR A 107 29.66 -28.57 6.58
CA THR A 107 30.17 -29.13 7.84
C THR A 107 31.67 -29.27 8.07
N ARG A 108 32.11 -28.35 8.93
CA ARG A 108 32.85 -28.48 10.20
C ARG A 108 33.77 -29.70 10.38
N THR A 109 35.02 -29.51 10.51
CA THR A 109 35.80 -29.71 11.76
C THR A 109 37.31 -29.47 11.55
N ASN A 110 37.95 -29.03 12.61
CA ASN A 110 39.33 -28.65 12.86
C ASN A 110 40.41 -29.64 12.39
N ALA A 111 41.52 -29.05 12.12
CA ALA A 111 42.87 -29.36 12.59
C ALA A 111 43.96 -29.56 11.51
N GLY A 112 45.02 -28.81 11.67
CA GLY A 112 46.39 -29.29 11.50
C GLY A 112 47.08 -29.02 10.18
N ALA A 113 48.01 -28.09 10.27
CA ALA A 113 49.07 -27.87 9.32
C ALA A 113 49.78 -29.17 8.90
N ASN A 114 50.08 -29.31 7.60
CA ASN A 114 51.45 -29.58 7.20
C ASN A 114 51.57 -29.61 5.68
N ALA A 115 52.55 -28.90 5.20
CA ALA A 115 53.01 -28.96 3.82
C ALA A 115 53.61 -30.34 3.54
N VAL A 116 53.12 -30.99 2.46
CA VAL A 116 53.89 -32.10 1.85
C VAL A 116 53.78 -31.95 0.34
N SER A 117 54.94 -31.83 -0.26
CA SER A 117 55.25 -32.05 -1.66
C SER A 117 54.77 -33.44 -2.06
N GLY A 118 53.66 -33.49 -2.86
CA GLY A 118 53.13 -34.74 -3.38
C GLY A 118 53.98 -35.21 -4.56
N SER A 119 54.81 -36.24 -4.36
CA SER A 119 55.30 -37.09 -5.44
C SER A 119 54.13 -37.82 -6.06
N PHE A 120 54.06 -37.88 -7.37
CA PHE A 120 53.09 -38.62 -8.14
C PHE A 120 53.14 -40.11 -7.77
N ASP A 121 52.17 -40.66 -7.10
CA ASP A 121 52.09 -42.06 -6.77
C ASP A 121 51.32 -42.78 -7.90
N ALA A 122 52.10 -43.50 -8.71
CA ALA A 122 51.61 -44.29 -9.83
C ALA A 122 50.61 -45.43 -9.38
N VAL A 123 50.70 -45.85 -8.13
CA VAL A 123 49.83 -46.87 -7.55
C VAL A 123 48.44 -46.33 -7.23
N GLU A 124 48.39 -45.05 -6.76
CA GLU A 124 47.13 -44.37 -6.47
C GLU A 124 46.41 -43.98 -7.76
N TYR A 125 47.13 -43.54 -8.79
CA TYR A 125 46.63 -43.31 -10.13
C TYR A 125 46.07 -44.59 -10.78
N ALA A 126 46.77 -45.69 -10.65
CA ALA A 126 46.30 -46.98 -11.12
C ALA A 126 45.02 -47.48 -10.38
N ARG A 127 44.92 -47.26 -9.03
CA ARG A 127 43.67 -47.57 -8.27
C ARG A 127 42.53 -46.68 -8.70
N ALA A 128 42.75 -45.40 -8.96
CA ALA A 128 41.74 -44.49 -9.46
C ALA A 128 41.27 -44.77 -10.88
N ALA A 129 42.16 -45.34 -11.72
CA ALA A 129 41.82 -45.80 -13.08
C ALA A 129 40.99 -47.10 -13.03
N PHE A 130 41.35 -48.05 -12.14
CA PHE A 130 40.56 -49.26 -11.96
C PHE A 130 39.18 -49.02 -11.34
N SER A 131 39.07 -48.05 -10.41
CA SER A 131 37.75 -47.66 -9.82
C SER A 131 36.84 -46.94 -10.85
N ARG A 132 37.40 -46.17 -11.76
CA ARG A 132 36.64 -45.52 -12.87
C ARG A 132 36.18 -46.54 -13.91
N SER A 133 37.01 -47.55 -14.20
CA SER A 133 36.59 -48.67 -15.08
C SER A 133 35.45 -49.45 -14.48
N ARG A 134 35.41 -49.64 -13.16
CA ARG A 134 34.34 -50.37 -12.45
C ARG A 134 33.06 -49.54 -12.32
N ALA A 135 33.15 -48.21 -12.23
CA ALA A 135 32.01 -47.32 -12.22
C ALA A 135 31.37 -47.18 -13.61
N ASN A 136 32.17 -47.23 -14.69
CA ASN A 136 31.63 -47.20 -16.05
C ASN A 136 30.93 -48.53 -16.48
N ALA A 137 31.29 -49.63 -15.86
CA ALA A 137 30.60 -50.92 -16.08
C ALA A 137 29.23 -51.04 -15.36
N SER A 138 29.04 -50.28 -14.26
CA SER A 138 27.74 -50.22 -13.54
C SER A 138 26.77 -49.17 -14.12
N ASN A 139 27.25 -48.18 -14.86
CA ASN A 139 26.41 -47.16 -15.48
C ASN A 139 25.93 -47.50 -16.90
N ALA A 140 26.45 -48.57 -17.49
CA ALA A 140 26.01 -49.10 -18.80
C ALA A 140 24.77 -50.00 -18.74
N ALA A 141 24.27 -50.30 -17.51
CA ALA A 141 23.10 -51.15 -17.31
C ALA A 141 21.77 -50.43 -17.02
N ALA A 142 21.75 -49.07 -17.05
CA ALA A 142 20.56 -48.32 -16.65
C ALA A 142 20.13 -47.24 -17.67
N SER A 143 20.32 -47.42 -18.97
CA SER A 143 19.63 -46.56 -19.96
C SER A 143 19.59 -47.27 -21.31
N SER A 144 18.60 -48.11 -21.48
CA SER A 144 18.16 -48.54 -22.79
C SER A 144 16.65 -48.45 -22.88
N SER A 145 16.18 -47.40 -23.53
CA SER A 145 14.90 -47.43 -24.24
C SER A 145 14.87 -46.39 -25.34
N SER A 146 14.59 -46.95 -26.53
CA SER A 146 14.09 -46.35 -27.77
C SER A 146 15.12 -45.73 -28.72
N SER A 147 15.35 -46.35 -29.77
CA SER A 147 14.81 -46.41 -31.09
C SER A 147 15.84 -46.66 -32.18
N THR A 148 15.65 -47.73 -32.78
CA THR A 148 15.69 -48.05 -34.22
C THR A 148 16.90 -47.80 -35.08
N ALA A 149 17.28 -48.89 -35.62
CA ALA A 149 17.61 -49.21 -37.01
C ALA A 149 19.06 -49.46 -37.40
N ALA A 150 19.24 -50.61 -37.65
CA ALA A 150 19.77 -51.34 -38.82
C ALA A 150 21.18 -51.94 -38.78
N LEU A 151 21.17 -53.20 -38.74
CA LEU A 151 21.98 -54.22 -39.55
C LEU A 151 23.53 -54.11 -39.40
N THR A 152 24.21 -55.09 -39.05
CA THR A 152 24.27 -56.50 -39.47
C THR A 152 25.24 -57.24 -38.54
N THR A 153 24.77 -58.42 -38.06
CA THR A 153 25.46 -59.74 -37.95
C THR A 153 26.96 -59.75 -37.62
N VAL A 154 27.39 -60.49 -36.67
CA VAL A 154 27.51 -61.98 -36.54
C VAL A 154 28.14 -62.31 -35.13
N THR A 155 27.40 -63.15 -34.37
CA THR A 155 27.85 -64.28 -33.53
C THR A 155 29.31 -64.34 -33.03
N THR A 156 29.58 -64.57 -31.82
CA THR A 156 29.26 -65.77 -30.98
C THR A 156 29.88 -65.64 -29.57
N THR A 157 29.10 -65.87 -28.58
CA THR A 157 29.35 -66.56 -27.34
C THR A 157 30.85 -66.96 -27.03
N THR A 158 31.33 -66.69 -25.87
CA THR A 158 31.47 -67.50 -24.69
C THR A 158 32.51 -66.99 -23.70
N THR A 159 32.08 -67.01 -22.46
CA THR A 159 32.82 -67.32 -21.23
C THR A 159 33.97 -66.46 -20.77
N THR A 160 33.59 -65.69 -19.77
CA THR A 160 34.38 -65.39 -18.50
C THR A 160 35.63 -66.19 -18.27
N THR A 161 36.63 -65.46 -17.83
CA THR A 161 37.89 -65.80 -17.22
C THR A 161 39.13 -65.81 -18.16
N GLY A 162 39.57 -64.58 -18.42
CA GLY A 162 40.85 -64.42 -19.18
C GLY A 162 41.28 -62.93 -19.31
N SER A 163 40.58 -62.02 -18.69
CA SER A 163 40.62 -60.63 -19.14
C SER A 163 41.78 -59.78 -18.56
N THR A 164 42.54 -60.23 -17.60
CA THR A 164 43.63 -59.42 -17.04
C THR A 164 44.97 -59.58 -17.76
N LEU A 165 45.20 -60.71 -18.43
CA LEU A 165 46.42 -60.90 -19.22
C LEU A 165 46.28 -60.27 -20.62
N ASP A 166 45.08 -60.28 -21.21
CA ASP A 166 44.83 -59.60 -22.49
C ASP A 166 44.85 -58.09 -22.38
N ASP A 167 44.34 -57.53 -21.25
CA ASP A 167 44.42 -56.10 -21.00
C ASP A 167 45.85 -55.61 -20.76
N VAL A 168 46.70 -56.46 -20.09
CA VAL A 168 48.12 -56.15 -19.90
C VAL A 168 48.85 -56.31 -21.24
N ALA A 169 48.48 -57.27 -22.11
CA ALA A 169 49.02 -57.43 -23.45
C ALA A 169 48.64 -56.25 -24.36
N ARG A 170 47.42 -55.77 -24.28
CA ARG A 170 46.95 -54.59 -25.04
C ARG A 170 47.61 -53.33 -24.54
N LEU A 171 47.85 -53.18 -23.21
CA LEU A 171 48.57 -52.06 -22.65
C LEU A 171 50.06 -52.07 -23.06
N ALA A 172 50.66 -53.30 -23.10
CA ALA A 172 52.02 -53.45 -23.58
C ALA A 172 52.15 -53.21 -25.09
N GLU A 173 51.16 -53.57 -25.91
CA GLU A 173 51.05 -53.26 -27.31
C GLU A 173 50.81 -51.75 -27.57
N GLY A 174 49.91 -51.19 -26.77
CA GLY A 174 49.67 -49.73 -26.77
C GLY A 174 50.91 -48.92 -26.37
N ALA A 175 51.64 -49.39 -25.38
CA ALA A 175 52.90 -48.78 -25.00
C ALA A 175 54.00 -48.88 -26.08
N ARG A 176 54.06 -50.03 -26.81
CA ARG A 176 55.02 -50.20 -27.91
C ARG A 176 54.62 -49.33 -29.12
N THR A 177 53.33 -49.23 -29.45
CA THR A 177 52.85 -48.37 -30.53
C THR A 177 53.06 -46.89 -30.20
N LEU A 178 52.84 -46.52 -28.92
CA LEU A 178 53.13 -45.17 -28.45
C LEU A 178 54.65 -44.87 -28.47
N GLU A 179 55.45 -45.85 -28.06
CA GLU A 179 56.92 -45.70 -28.05
C GLU A 179 57.47 -45.57 -29.48
N ASN A 180 56.88 -46.34 -30.44
CA ASN A 180 57.24 -46.22 -31.86
C ASN A 180 56.77 -44.89 -32.45
N SER A 181 55.55 -44.47 -32.15
CA SER A 181 55.01 -43.19 -32.60
C SER A 181 55.81 -42.00 -32.00
N ILE A 182 56.21 -42.09 -30.76
CA ILE A 182 57.04 -41.08 -30.12
C ILE A 182 58.46 -41.07 -30.77
N ARG A 183 58.99 -42.28 -31.11
CA ARG A 183 60.28 -42.41 -31.76
C ARG A 183 60.24 -41.81 -33.19
N GLU A 184 59.22 -42.08 -33.93
CA GLU A 184 58.98 -41.48 -35.26
C GLU A 184 58.81 -39.98 -35.21
N GLU A 185 58.03 -39.52 -34.23
CA GLU A 185 57.79 -38.08 -34.06
C GLU A 185 59.01 -37.31 -33.56
N VAL A 186 59.80 -37.97 -32.70
CA VAL A 186 61.12 -37.43 -32.26
C VAL A 186 62.11 -37.38 -33.44
N ILE A 187 62.11 -38.36 -34.32
CA ILE A 187 63.02 -38.39 -35.50
C ILE A 187 62.51 -37.31 -36.51
N ALA A 188 61.18 -37.20 -36.71
CA ALA A 188 60.64 -36.23 -37.61
C ALA A 188 60.79 -34.75 -37.13
N LYS A 189 60.85 -34.58 -35.82
CA LYS A 189 60.99 -33.23 -35.21
C LYS A 189 62.38 -32.94 -34.64
N ARG A 190 63.36 -33.78 -34.95
CA ARG A 190 64.74 -33.65 -34.39
C ARG A 190 65.31 -32.25 -34.58
N GLY A 191 65.13 -31.65 -35.75
CA GLY A 191 65.62 -30.31 -36.05
C GLY A 191 64.83 -29.17 -35.36
N VAL A 192 63.64 -29.48 -34.91
CA VAL A 192 62.81 -28.53 -34.14
C VAL A 192 63.20 -28.67 -32.66
N LEU A 193 63.44 -29.91 -32.17
CA LEU A 193 63.86 -30.21 -30.82
C LEU A 193 65.31 -29.62 -30.55
N GLU A 194 66.22 -29.69 -31.47
CA GLU A 194 67.54 -29.07 -31.33
C GLU A 194 67.44 -27.54 -31.25
N ARG A 195 66.53 -26.89 -32.03
CA ARG A 195 66.28 -25.45 -31.90
C ARG A 195 65.62 -25.06 -30.59
N THR A 196 64.67 -25.85 -30.15
CA THR A 196 63.97 -25.58 -28.88
C THR A 196 64.85 -25.81 -27.67
N LEU A 197 65.74 -26.81 -27.72
CA LEU A 197 66.81 -27.02 -26.71
C LEU A 197 67.85 -25.89 -26.69
N GLY A 198 68.18 -25.33 -27.88
CA GLY A 198 68.96 -24.11 -27.98
C GLY A 198 68.24 -22.90 -27.31
N GLY A 199 67.00 -22.68 -27.64
CA GLY A 199 66.19 -21.62 -27.06
C GLY A 199 65.94 -21.78 -25.54
N VAL A 200 65.92 -23.02 -25.06
CA VAL A 200 65.85 -23.27 -23.61
C VAL A 200 67.13 -22.91 -22.90
N LYS A 201 68.27 -23.21 -23.51
CA LYS A 201 69.57 -22.79 -22.93
C LYS A 201 69.72 -21.28 -22.92
N GLU A 202 69.38 -20.58 -23.98
CA GLU A 202 69.39 -19.11 -24.02
C GLU A 202 68.37 -18.51 -23.00
N ALA A 203 67.19 -19.11 -22.83
CA ALA A 203 66.21 -18.70 -21.81
C ALA A 203 66.76 -18.98 -20.39
N GLU A 204 67.52 -20.07 -20.19
CA GLU A 204 68.13 -20.38 -18.91
C GLU A 204 69.26 -19.42 -18.58
N GLU A 205 70.08 -18.98 -19.57
CA GLU A 205 71.04 -17.92 -19.39
C GLU A 205 70.47 -16.57 -19.12
N THR A 206 69.37 -16.21 -19.83
CA THR A 206 68.65 -14.96 -19.56
C THR A 206 67.92 -14.99 -18.20
N MET A 207 67.40 -16.13 -17.78
CA MET A 207 66.83 -16.28 -16.44
C MET A 207 67.89 -16.19 -15.34
N ARG A 208 69.12 -16.71 -15.55
CA ARG A 208 70.26 -16.54 -14.63
C ARG A 208 70.65 -15.07 -14.52
N THR A 209 70.76 -14.34 -15.65
CA THR A 209 71.08 -12.92 -15.60
C THR A 209 69.97 -12.07 -14.95
N VAL A 210 68.71 -12.36 -15.23
CA VAL A 210 67.58 -11.70 -14.57
C VAL A 210 67.55 -12.03 -13.08
N ARG A 211 67.84 -13.29 -12.71
CA ARG A 211 67.92 -13.70 -11.29
C ARG A 211 69.08 -13.04 -10.55
N ALA A 212 70.21 -12.98 -11.17
CA ALA A 212 71.37 -12.27 -10.60
C ALA A 212 71.08 -10.76 -10.47
N GLY A 213 70.40 -10.16 -11.47
CA GLY A 213 69.95 -8.76 -11.41
C GLY A 213 68.88 -8.53 -10.30
N ALA A 214 67.95 -9.46 -10.15
CA ALA A 214 66.97 -9.40 -9.09
C ALA A 214 67.62 -9.55 -7.69
N ASP A 215 68.54 -10.44 -7.55
CA ASP A 215 69.29 -10.62 -6.29
C ASP A 215 70.15 -9.40 -5.94
N ALA A 216 70.82 -8.82 -6.95
CA ALA A 216 71.56 -7.57 -6.75
C ALA A 216 70.63 -6.39 -6.39
N LEU A 217 69.48 -6.29 -7.01
CA LEU A 217 68.47 -5.29 -6.67
C LEU A 217 67.90 -5.49 -5.26
N ALA A 218 67.68 -6.76 -4.90
CA ALA A 218 67.20 -7.10 -3.56
C ALA A 218 68.24 -6.74 -2.48
N ASP A 219 69.52 -6.98 -2.79
CA ASP A 219 70.63 -6.61 -1.88
C ASP A 219 70.83 -5.09 -1.81
N ALA A 220 70.63 -4.37 -2.93
CA ALA A 220 70.64 -2.91 -2.96
C ALA A 220 69.48 -2.36 -2.15
N MET A 221 68.24 -2.92 -2.31
CA MET A 221 67.05 -2.55 -1.51
C MET A 221 67.29 -2.84 -0.02
N ARG A 222 67.85 -3.98 0.33
CA ARG A 222 68.20 -4.30 1.72
C ARG A 222 69.28 -3.37 2.31
N ARG A 223 70.17 -2.90 1.50
CA ARG A 223 71.18 -1.91 1.92
C ARG A 223 70.55 -0.56 2.15
N VAL A 224 69.72 -0.06 1.20
CA VAL A 224 68.94 1.20 1.33
C VAL A 224 67.99 1.11 2.50
N ALA A 225 67.28 -0.01 2.66
CA ALA A 225 66.39 -0.21 3.82
C ALA A 225 67.13 -0.14 5.16
N ARG A 226 68.37 -0.67 5.25
CA ARG A 226 69.24 -0.58 6.46
C ARG A 226 69.75 0.84 6.68
N GLU A 227 70.17 1.52 5.62
CA GLU A 227 70.68 2.89 5.70
C GLU A 227 69.59 3.91 6.03
N LEU A 228 68.33 3.62 5.68
CA LEU A 228 67.15 4.45 6.02
C LEU A 228 66.48 4.08 7.36
N SER A 229 66.72 2.87 7.90
CA SER A 229 66.05 2.39 9.11
C SER A 229 66.45 3.18 10.35
N GLU A 230 67.73 3.57 10.47
CA GLU A 230 68.27 4.31 11.63
C GLU A 230 67.78 5.78 11.65
N PRO A 231 67.90 6.54 10.53
CA PRO A 231 67.30 7.88 10.49
C PRO A 231 65.78 7.87 10.56
N HIS A 232 65.10 6.84 10.00
CA HIS A 232 63.65 6.70 10.13
C HIS A 232 63.26 6.48 11.59
N ALA A 233 63.94 5.58 12.32
CA ALA A 233 63.69 5.36 13.74
C ALA A 233 63.93 6.62 14.58
N ALA A 234 65.01 7.39 14.29
CA ALA A 234 65.29 8.66 14.93
C ALA A 234 64.24 9.74 14.65
N VAL A 235 63.75 9.82 13.40
CA VAL A 235 62.64 10.72 13.02
C VAL A 235 61.37 10.28 13.70
N GLU A 236 61.03 9.01 13.74
CA GLU A 236 59.88 8.48 14.41
C GLU A 236 59.90 8.77 15.93
N GLU A 237 61.03 8.62 16.58
CA GLU A 237 61.19 8.94 17.99
C GLU A 237 61.08 10.45 18.27
N THR A 238 61.69 11.28 17.41
CA THR A 238 61.55 12.74 17.52
C THR A 238 60.13 13.19 17.24
N THR A 239 59.46 12.58 16.29
CA THR A 239 58.01 12.86 16.01
C THR A 239 57.14 12.48 17.21
N ARG A 240 57.35 11.31 17.79
CA ARG A 240 56.63 10.87 19.00
C ARG A 240 56.90 11.80 20.19
N THR A 241 58.12 12.27 20.36
CA THR A 241 58.48 13.22 21.42
C THR A 241 57.86 14.58 21.17
N LEU A 242 57.80 15.06 19.91
CA LEU A 242 57.11 16.28 19.51
C LEU A 242 55.62 16.18 19.73
N GLU A 243 54.99 15.07 19.35
CA GLU A 243 53.58 14.80 19.62
C GLU A 243 53.27 14.83 21.13
N ARG A 244 54.13 14.21 21.98
CA ARG A 244 53.95 14.28 23.43
C ARG A 244 54.10 15.70 23.98
N VAL A 245 55.08 16.46 23.51
CA VAL A 245 55.24 17.85 23.91
C VAL A 245 54.05 18.71 23.46
N MET A 246 53.59 18.52 22.25
CA MET A 246 52.39 19.22 21.76
C MET A 246 51.15 18.87 22.57
N SER A 247 50.89 17.57 22.80
CA SER A 247 49.81 17.12 23.64
C SER A 247 49.87 17.67 25.08
N THR A 248 51.06 17.66 25.72
CA THR A 248 51.26 18.26 27.05
C THR A 248 51.06 19.78 27.05
N ALA A 249 51.55 20.47 26.01
CA ALA A 249 51.30 21.92 25.86
C ALA A 249 49.80 22.25 25.72
N ASP A 250 49.06 21.43 24.96
CA ASP A 250 47.60 21.63 24.81
C ASP A 250 46.87 21.31 26.11
N THR A 251 47.27 20.28 26.84
CA THR A 251 46.71 20.00 28.18
C THR A 251 46.97 21.14 29.15
N ILE A 252 48.19 21.70 29.19
CA ILE A 252 48.51 22.87 30.04
C ILE A 252 47.64 24.07 29.63
N ARG A 253 47.51 24.37 28.37
CA ARG A 253 46.65 25.47 27.87
C ARG A 253 45.19 25.29 28.32
N ARG A 254 44.68 24.06 28.24
CA ARG A 254 43.33 23.74 28.71
C ARG A 254 43.20 23.89 30.22
N VAL A 255 44.15 23.40 31.02
CA VAL A 255 44.21 23.57 32.46
C VAL A 255 44.17 25.06 32.86
N VAL A 256 45.04 25.88 32.27
CA VAL A 256 45.09 27.33 32.51
C VAL A 256 43.76 27.97 32.13
N LYS A 257 43.12 27.56 31.01
CA LYS A 257 41.84 28.04 30.60
C LYS A 257 40.75 27.67 31.64
N ILE A 258 40.71 26.42 32.09
CA ILE A 258 39.74 25.95 33.11
C ILE A 258 39.91 26.76 34.39
N LEU A 259 41.14 26.94 34.90
CA LEU A 259 41.37 27.72 36.13
C LEU A 259 40.93 29.18 36.02
N LYS A 260 41.21 29.84 34.87
CA LYS A 260 40.75 31.20 34.63
C LYS A 260 39.22 31.28 34.54
N LEU A 261 38.57 30.33 33.91
CA LEU A 261 37.10 30.29 33.84
C LEU A 261 36.48 30.00 35.22
N THR A 262 37.10 29.11 36.00
CA THR A 262 36.65 28.79 37.37
C THR A 262 36.82 29.98 38.34
N SER A 263 37.92 30.74 38.21
CA SER A 263 38.08 31.99 38.94
C SER A 263 36.96 33.01 38.63
N LYS A 264 36.70 33.22 37.33
CA LYS A 264 35.59 34.09 36.90
C LYS A 264 34.21 33.59 37.37
N LEU A 265 34.02 32.26 37.37
CA LEU A 265 32.80 31.68 37.87
C LEU A 265 32.65 31.91 39.37
N ARG A 266 33.75 31.85 40.14
CA ARG A 266 33.77 32.12 41.56
C ARG A 266 33.47 33.60 41.85
N GLU A 267 34.01 34.53 41.05
CA GLU A 267 33.69 35.96 41.14
C GLU A 267 32.21 36.25 40.84
N THR A 268 31.64 35.62 39.83
CA THR A 268 30.24 35.88 39.41
C THR A 268 29.21 35.09 40.20
N TRP A 269 29.58 33.90 40.75
CA TRP A 269 28.66 32.99 41.43
C TRP A 269 29.03 32.67 42.88
N GLY A 270 30.23 32.98 43.32
CA GLY A 270 30.82 32.53 44.56
C GLY A 270 30.72 33.52 45.74
N GLY A 271 29.83 34.49 45.73
CA GLY A 271 29.52 35.27 46.92
C GLY A 271 28.89 34.35 47.95
N GLU A 272 29.72 33.93 48.95
CA GLU A 272 29.25 33.21 50.14
C GLU A 272 28.35 34.14 50.93
N ASP A 273 27.04 33.95 50.85
CA ASP A 273 26.11 34.23 51.94
C ASP A 273 25.56 32.90 52.44
N ALA A 274 26.26 32.40 53.52
CA ALA A 274 25.91 31.14 54.17
C ALA A 274 24.62 31.23 55.00
N ASP A 275 23.94 32.35 55.01
CA ASP A 275 22.69 32.51 55.78
C ASP A 275 21.64 33.31 55.04
N ASN A 276 20.49 32.61 54.84
CA ASN A 276 19.15 33.14 54.59
C ASN A 276 18.75 33.80 53.26
N GLU A 277 17.79 33.15 52.68
CA GLU A 277 16.87 33.44 51.56
C GLU A 277 17.43 33.28 50.15
N PRO A 278 16.67 32.59 49.29
CA PRO A 278 17.02 32.46 47.88
C PRO A 278 16.85 33.85 47.23
N ARG A 279 17.92 34.64 47.20
CA ARG A 279 17.98 35.83 46.37
C ARG A 279 17.72 35.42 44.94
N ARG A 280 16.61 35.87 44.37
CA ARG A 280 16.33 35.73 42.94
C ARG A 280 17.45 36.44 42.19
N ARG A 281 18.35 35.66 41.60
CA ARG A 281 19.41 36.19 40.73
C ARG A 281 18.83 36.64 39.42
N ASP A 282 19.39 37.71 38.85
CA ASP A 282 18.96 38.22 37.59
C ASP A 282 19.27 37.22 36.47
N SER A 283 18.35 37.11 35.52
CA SER A 283 18.48 36.24 34.32
C SER A 283 19.81 36.47 33.58
N SER A 284 20.40 37.68 33.69
CA SER A 284 21.69 38.04 33.09
C SER A 284 22.86 37.34 33.80
N GLU A 285 22.83 37.31 35.12
CA GLU A 285 23.86 36.62 35.94
C GLU A 285 23.83 35.12 35.73
N LEU A 286 22.63 34.56 35.69
CA LEU A 286 22.41 33.15 35.38
C LEU A 286 22.96 32.78 33.99
N SER A 287 22.73 33.60 33.00
CA SER A 287 23.24 33.41 31.64
C SER A 287 24.76 33.51 31.56
N LYS A 288 25.39 34.42 32.30
CA LYS A 288 26.85 34.55 32.38
C LYS A 288 27.49 33.33 33.03
N ALA A 289 26.93 32.90 34.17
CA ALA A 289 27.40 31.71 34.87
C ALA A 289 27.28 30.45 34.02
N ALA A 290 26.15 30.27 33.32
CA ALA A 290 25.91 29.17 32.40
C ALA A 290 26.90 29.17 31.23
N LYS A 291 27.23 30.34 30.69
CA LYS A 291 28.23 30.46 29.61
C LYS A 291 29.60 30.02 30.07
N LEU A 292 30.03 30.47 31.26
CA LEU A 292 31.31 30.07 31.84
C LEU A 292 31.35 28.56 32.11
N LEU A 293 30.27 27.97 32.64
CA LEU A 293 30.15 26.52 32.85
C LEU A 293 30.18 25.74 31.54
N GLY A 294 29.50 26.24 30.49
CA GLY A 294 29.54 25.64 29.18
C GLY A 294 30.94 25.65 28.55
N GLU A 295 31.66 26.78 28.69
CA GLU A 295 33.06 26.90 28.26
C GLU A 295 34.01 25.97 29.03
N ILE A 296 33.77 25.77 30.33
CA ILE A 296 34.50 24.82 31.19
C ILE A 296 34.20 23.38 30.73
N LYS A 297 32.92 23.02 30.56
CA LYS A 297 32.52 21.69 30.06
C LYS A 297 33.14 21.39 28.67
N LEU A 298 33.18 22.38 27.79
CA LEU A 298 33.80 22.25 26.47
C LEU A 298 35.33 22.07 26.58
N ALA A 299 35.99 22.82 27.48
CA ALA A 299 37.42 22.69 27.70
C ALA A 299 37.81 21.32 28.35
N MET A 300 36.87 20.73 29.10
CA MET A 300 37.00 19.41 29.70
C MET A 300 36.53 18.26 28.79
N SER A 301 35.99 18.55 27.61
CA SER A 301 35.59 17.55 26.61
C SER A 301 36.71 17.29 25.60
N GLY A 302 36.72 16.09 24.96
CA GLY A 302 37.70 15.69 23.93
C GLY A 302 38.57 14.50 24.35
N ASP A 303 39.50 14.13 23.48
CA ASP A 303 40.30 12.89 23.59
C ASP A 303 41.20 12.76 24.84
N HIS A 304 41.48 13.90 25.50
CA HIS A 304 42.28 13.95 26.74
C HIS A 304 41.48 14.34 27.99
N ALA A 305 40.19 14.16 27.97
CA ALA A 305 39.30 14.55 29.10
C ALA A 305 39.64 13.85 30.43
N ASP A 306 40.02 12.58 30.34
CA ASP A 306 40.35 11.79 31.54
C ASP A 306 41.76 12.15 32.12
N GLU A 307 42.67 12.58 31.27
CA GLU A 307 43.98 13.09 31.70
C GLU A 307 43.82 14.43 32.40
N LEU A 308 42.99 15.33 31.88
CA LEU A 308 42.67 16.62 32.49
C LEU A 308 42.04 16.48 33.88
N ARG A 309 41.16 15.48 34.06
CA ARG A 309 40.50 15.19 35.37
C ARG A 309 41.51 14.64 36.42
N ARG A 310 42.59 14.03 36.00
CA ARG A 310 43.66 13.50 36.87
C ARG A 310 44.66 14.56 37.33
N VAL A 311 44.64 15.75 36.74
CA VAL A 311 45.49 16.87 37.17
C VAL A 311 44.95 17.41 38.49
N ASP A 312 45.75 17.31 39.55
CA ASP A 312 45.36 17.61 40.95
C ASP A 312 44.69 18.99 41.06
N VAL A 313 45.24 20.02 40.41
CA VAL A 313 44.70 21.39 40.45
C VAL A 313 43.34 21.49 39.80
N VAL A 314 43.00 20.68 38.77
CA VAL A 314 41.71 20.62 38.16
C VAL A 314 40.75 19.77 39.00
N ALA A 315 41.26 18.64 39.54
CA ALA A 315 40.48 17.74 40.42
C ALA A 315 39.90 18.47 41.64
N GLU A 316 40.68 19.37 42.24
CA GLU A 316 40.26 20.22 43.37
C GLU A 316 39.13 21.18 43.02
N GLN A 317 39.01 21.61 41.73
CA GLN A 317 37.97 22.51 41.28
C GLN A 317 36.67 21.80 40.84
N LEU A 318 36.72 20.52 40.56
CA LEU A 318 35.59 19.75 40.07
C LEU A 318 34.36 19.77 41.00
N PRO A 319 34.50 19.59 42.35
CA PRO A 319 33.35 19.63 43.24
C PRO A 319 32.63 20.98 43.23
N PHE A 320 33.40 22.09 43.14
CA PHE A 320 32.82 23.44 43.04
C PHE A 320 32.11 23.63 41.70
N ILE A 321 32.70 23.23 40.59
CA ILE A 321 32.12 23.34 39.26
C ILE A 321 30.81 22.53 39.19
N ASP A 322 30.80 21.27 39.70
CA ASP A 322 29.62 20.42 39.72
C ASP A 322 28.50 20.98 40.62
N ALA A 323 28.86 21.54 41.81
CA ALA A 323 27.89 22.17 42.69
C ALA A 323 27.25 23.43 42.03
N CYS A 324 28.07 24.27 41.39
CA CYS A 324 27.59 25.41 40.61
C CYS A 324 26.74 24.99 39.44
N SER A 325 27.16 23.97 38.66
CA SER A 325 26.39 23.45 37.51
C SER A 325 25.01 22.98 37.94
N LYS A 326 24.90 22.21 39.02
CA LYS A 326 23.62 21.74 39.58
C LYS A 326 22.71 22.88 40.04
N LYS A 327 23.28 23.91 40.76
CA LYS A 327 22.53 25.07 41.21
C LYS A 327 22.03 25.89 40.01
N VAL A 328 22.89 26.20 39.03
CA VAL A 328 22.52 26.98 37.85
C VAL A 328 21.48 26.24 37.04
N SER A 329 21.63 24.94 36.81
CA SER A 329 20.65 24.13 36.07
C SER A 329 19.28 24.09 36.78
N LYS A 330 19.28 23.94 38.11
CA LYS A 330 18.05 23.96 38.92
C LYS A 330 17.33 25.32 38.87
N GLU A 331 18.05 26.43 39.02
CA GLU A 331 17.48 27.78 38.94
C GLU A 331 17.00 28.10 37.53
N ALA A 332 17.74 27.68 36.51
CA ALA A 332 17.35 27.82 35.11
C ALA A 332 16.07 27.05 34.80
N THR A 333 15.95 25.81 35.32
CA THR A 333 14.76 24.98 35.17
C THR A 333 13.54 25.62 35.84
N ALA A 334 13.70 26.12 37.07
CA ALA A 334 12.63 26.81 37.79
C ALA A 334 12.23 28.15 37.10
N SER A 335 13.19 28.84 36.46
CA SER A 335 12.90 30.01 35.66
C SER A 335 12.17 29.65 34.37
N LEU A 336 12.55 28.54 33.74
CA LEU A 336 11.89 28.00 32.55
C LEU A 336 10.42 27.66 32.83
N ASP A 337 10.16 26.97 33.95
CA ASP A 337 8.81 26.57 34.37
C ASP A 337 7.91 27.79 34.59
N ARG A 338 8.37 28.76 35.32
CA ARG A 338 7.63 30.03 35.55
C ARG A 338 7.37 30.78 34.23
N ALA A 339 8.37 30.84 33.36
CA ALA A 339 8.25 31.52 32.09
C ALA A 339 7.24 30.82 31.13
N VAL A 340 7.15 29.48 31.19
CA VAL A 340 6.14 28.71 30.45
C VAL A 340 4.75 28.95 31.03
N ASP A 341 4.59 28.96 32.34
CA ASP A 341 3.30 29.20 33.05
C ASP A 341 2.74 30.60 32.79
N ILE A 342 3.60 31.63 32.82
CA ILE A 342 3.23 33.03 32.56
C ILE A 342 3.14 33.34 31.06
N LEU A 343 3.57 32.42 30.20
CA LEU A 343 3.66 32.59 28.72
C LEU A 343 4.52 33.81 28.29
N SER A 344 5.53 34.15 29.08
CA SER A 344 6.45 35.29 28.84
C SER A 344 7.53 34.88 27.84
N GLN A 345 7.49 35.44 26.60
CA GLN A 345 8.49 35.16 25.57
C GLN A 345 9.91 35.59 25.94
N ALA A 346 10.02 36.72 26.67
CA ALA A 346 11.31 37.29 27.08
C ALA A 346 12.02 36.38 28.12
N GLU A 347 11.30 36.04 29.19
CA GLU A 347 11.82 35.17 30.26
C GLU A 347 12.10 33.77 29.76
N LEU A 348 11.19 33.22 28.94
CA LEU A 348 11.38 31.93 28.30
C LEU A 348 12.62 31.91 27.40
N GLY A 349 12.79 32.96 26.56
CA GLY A 349 13.99 33.09 25.73
C GLY A 349 15.28 33.22 26.56
N ALA A 350 15.25 33.90 27.73
CA ALA A 350 16.41 34.00 28.60
C ALA A 350 16.75 32.65 29.28
N ALA A 351 15.74 31.95 29.79
CA ALA A 351 15.94 30.61 30.40
C ALA A 351 16.48 29.57 29.37
N LEU A 352 15.96 29.59 28.12
CA LEU A 352 16.46 28.74 27.05
C LEU A 352 17.91 29.05 26.68
N GLN A 353 18.33 30.33 26.71
CA GLN A 353 19.73 30.71 26.49
C GLN A 353 20.66 30.14 27.57
N VAL A 354 20.21 30.08 28.83
CA VAL A 354 20.97 29.47 29.93
C VAL A 354 21.20 27.98 29.63
N HIS A 355 20.14 27.23 29.28
CA HIS A 355 20.25 25.82 28.96
C HIS A 355 21.07 25.54 27.65
N TYR A 356 21.00 26.47 26.70
CA TYR A 356 21.84 26.41 25.50
C TYR A 356 23.32 26.55 25.87
N ASN A 357 23.66 27.51 26.71
CA ASN A 357 25.03 27.74 27.19
C ASN A 357 25.56 26.56 28.01
N LEU A 358 24.68 25.83 28.75
CA LEU A 358 25.04 24.59 29.46
C LEU A 358 25.16 23.36 28.55
N ASN A 359 24.82 23.49 27.27
CA ASN A 359 24.72 22.39 26.30
C ASN A 359 23.70 21.29 26.72
N GLU A 360 22.66 21.70 27.44
CA GLU A 360 21.59 20.84 27.97
C GLU A 360 20.22 21.12 27.31
N LEU A 361 20.17 22.04 26.32
CA LEU A 361 18.93 22.56 25.75
C LEU A 361 18.02 21.46 25.23
N SER A 362 18.55 20.51 24.43
CA SER A 362 17.76 19.43 23.84
C SER A 362 17.14 18.54 24.90
N ALA A 363 17.93 18.11 25.90
CA ALA A 363 17.46 17.23 26.98
C ALA A 363 16.36 17.89 27.83
N VAL A 364 16.54 19.19 28.17
CA VAL A 364 15.58 19.93 28.99
C VAL A 364 14.27 20.17 28.22
N VAL A 365 14.34 20.53 26.95
CA VAL A 365 13.14 20.70 26.12
C VAL A 365 12.37 19.39 25.96
N ASP A 366 13.06 18.29 25.66
CA ASP A 366 12.42 16.97 25.55
C ASP A 366 11.78 16.53 26.87
N GLN A 367 12.45 16.79 28.00
CA GLN A 367 11.89 16.53 29.33
C GLN A 367 10.62 17.35 29.59
N ARG A 368 10.59 18.62 29.17
CA ARG A 368 9.41 19.49 29.35
C ARG A 368 8.24 19.07 28.46
N VAL A 369 8.51 18.73 27.20
CA VAL A 369 7.48 18.19 26.30
C VAL A 369 6.87 16.92 26.88
N SER A 370 7.73 16.01 27.38
CA SER A 370 7.28 14.77 28.03
C SER A 370 6.48 15.04 29.30
N PHE A 371 6.89 15.99 30.11
CA PHE A 371 6.19 16.40 31.32
C PHE A 371 4.78 16.93 31.01
N HIS A 372 4.65 17.86 30.06
CA HIS A 372 3.34 18.40 29.68
C HIS A 372 2.43 17.34 29.08
N ALA A 373 3.01 16.41 28.30
CA ALA A 373 2.24 15.31 27.74
C ALA A 373 1.78 14.32 28.82
N ALA A 374 2.64 13.99 29.77
CA ALA A 374 2.27 13.15 30.91
C ALA A 374 1.20 13.81 31.80
N SER A 375 1.37 15.10 32.13
CA SER A 375 0.38 15.87 32.90
C SER A 375 -0.98 15.95 32.20
N ALA A 376 -0.99 16.08 30.86
CA ALA A 376 -2.22 16.03 30.07
C ALA A 376 -2.91 14.66 30.14
N VAL A 377 -2.13 13.57 30.08
CA VAL A 377 -2.65 12.20 30.25
C VAL A 377 -3.14 11.96 31.66
N ASP A 378 -2.42 12.44 32.67
CA ASP A 378 -2.80 12.28 34.07
C ASP A 378 -4.10 13.06 34.40
N ALA A 379 -4.29 14.26 33.85
CA ALA A 379 -5.54 14.99 33.94
C ALA A 379 -6.74 14.18 33.41
N VAL A 380 -6.53 13.45 32.30
CA VAL A 380 -7.56 12.57 31.74
C VAL A 380 -7.78 11.33 32.61
N LYS A 381 -6.72 10.74 33.15
CA LYS A 381 -6.83 9.61 34.09
C LYS A 381 -7.62 9.99 35.34
N ASP A 382 -7.31 11.13 35.91
CA ASP A 382 -7.97 11.63 37.13
C ASP A 382 -9.44 11.97 36.86
N ALA A 383 -9.76 12.47 35.65
CA ALA A 383 -11.14 12.72 35.28
C ALA A 383 -11.96 11.44 35.14
N MET A 384 -11.32 10.35 34.72
CA MET A 384 -11.93 9.03 34.51
C MET A 384 -11.81 8.10 35.71
N ASP A 385 -11.26 8.56 36.82
CA ASP A 385 -11.20 7.77 38.08
C ASP A 385 -12.60 7.66 38.72
N PRO A 386 -13.18 6.44 38.84
CA PRO A 386 -14.49 6.25 39.44
C PRO A 386 -14.58 6.77 40.90
N HIS A 387 -13.48 6.75 41.64
CA HIS A 387 -13.41 7.31 42.99
C HIS A 387 -13.63 8.81 42.99
N ALA A 388 -12.89 9.49 42.14
CA ALA A 388 -12.98 10.94 42.00
C ALA A 388 -14.33 11.40 41.45
N VAL A 389 -14.95 10.58 40.57
CA VAL A 389 -16.33 10.82 40.09
C VAL A 389 -17.33 10.69 41.26
N GLY A 390 -17.21 9.64 42.11
CA GLY A 390 -18.06 9.44 43.26
C GLY A 390 -17.94 10.56 44.33
N GLU A 391 -16.72 11.02 44.61
CA GLU A 391 -16.47 12.15 45.48
C GLU A 391 -17.08 13.45 44.94
N GLY A 392 -16.98 13.67 43.64
CA GLY A 392 -17.61 14.80 42.96
C GLY A 392 -19.13 14.80 43.09
N VAL A 393 -19.77 13.64 42.88
CA VAL A 393 -21.24 13.52 43.09
C VAL A 393 -21.63 13.77 44.53
N ALA A 394 -20.91 13.21 45.50
CA ALA A 394 -21.17 13.44 46.94
C ALA A 394 -21.05 14.91 47.33
N SER A 395 -20.11 15.63 46.75
CA SER A 395 -19.90 17.06 47.02
C SER A 395 -20.99 17.95 46.42
N ILE A 396 -21.57 17.55 45.26
CA ILE A 396 -22.63 18.32 44.59
C ILE A 396 -24.00 18.06 45.24
N SER A 397 -24.30 16.78 45.51
CA SER A 397 -25.59 16.37 46.06
C SER A 397 -25.76 16.59 47.56
N GLY A 398 -24.66 16.82 48.28
CA GLY A 398 -24.67 16.89 49.77
C GLY A 398 -24.99 15.56 50.43
N ASP A 399 -25.20 14.48 49.68
CA ASP A 399 -25.53 13.14 50.16
C ASP A 399 -24.34 12.19 49.91
N PRO A 400 -23.60 11.77 50.93
CA PRO A 400 -22.49 10.85 50.80
C PRO A 400 -22.87 9.48 50.21
N GLN A 401 -24.13 9.07 50.30
CA GLN A 401 -24.60 7.79 49.80
C GLN A 401 -24.71 7.76 48.27
N GLN A 402 -24.99 8.90 47.64
CA GLN A 402 -25.02 9.01 46.18
C GLN A 402 -23.62 8.92 45.54
N GLY A 403 -22.56 9.31 46.30
CA GLY A 403 -21.18 9.11 45.87
C GLY A 403 -20.65 7.71 46.15
N ALA A 404 -21.25 6.98 47.07
CA ALA A 404 -20.82 5.64 47.48
C ALA A 404 -21.24 4.59 46.44
N GLY A 405 -20.32 4.16 45.55
CA GLY A 405 -20.58 3.19 44.51
C GLY A 405 -20.24 1.73 44.88
N MET A 406 -20.60 0.81 44.04
CA MET A 406 -20.28 -0.62 44.16
C MET A 406 -18.77 -0.82 44.05
N ARG A 407 -18.16 -1.56 44.96
CA ARG A 407 -16.72 -1.89 45.00
C ARG A 407 -16.48 -3.33 44.54
N ARG A 408 -15.50 -3.53 43.70
CA ARG A 408 -14.95 -4.84 43.35
C ARG A 408 -13.56 -4.95 43.96
N GLY A 409 -13.48 -5.60 45.11
CA GLY A 409 -12.29 -5.56 45.97
C GLY A 409 -12.04 -4.18 46.56
N ARG A 410 -10.89 -3.56 46.24
CA ARG A 410 -10.54 -2.19 46.68
C ARG A 410 -10.97 -1.09 45.68
N GLN A 411 -11.42 -1.45 44.46
CA GLN A 411 -11.76 -0.50 43.43
C GLN A 411 -13.26 -0.23 43.33
N LEU A 412 -13.60 1.03 43.20
CA LEU A 412 -14.96 1.48 42.93
C LEU A 412 -15.27 1.18 41.45
N VAL A 413 -16.33 0.42 41.15
CA VAL A 413 -16.60 -0.09 39.80
C VAL A 413 -17.87 0.52 39.21
N ALA A 414 -18.88 0.79 40.01
CA ALA A 414 -20.17 1.26 39.55
C ALA A 414 -20.88 2.19 40.55
N PRO A 415 -21.77 3.09 40.07
CA PRO A 415 -22.63 3.93 40.88
C PRO A 415 -23.60 3.11 41.70
N PRO A 416 -24.14 3.66 42.81
CA PRO A 416 -25.25 3.06 43.54
C PRO A 416 -26.52 3.10 42.69
N GLN A 417 -27.50 2.26 43.01
CA GLN A 417 -28.79 2.23 42.26
C GLN A 417 -29.48 3.60 42.31
N GLY A 418 -29.81 4.12 41.14
CA GLY A 418 -30.50 5.41 40.95
C GLY A 418 -29.59 6.62 40.77
N ALA A 419 -28.28 6.54 41.10
CA ALA A 419 -27.33 7.66 40.94
C ALA A 419 -26.56 7.64 39.62
N GLU A 420 -26.97 6.84 38.66
CA GLU A 420 -26.28 6.67 37.34
C GLU A 420 -26.24 7.98 36.52
N ARG A 421 -27.27 8.83 36.61
CA ARG A 421 -27.36 10.09 35.88
C ARG A 421 -26.38 11.12 36.45
N GLU A 422 -26.33 11.24 37.79
CA GLU A 422 -25.42 12.14 38.47
C GLU A 422 -23.97 11.76 38.25
N TRP A 423 -23.64 10.47 38.30
CA TRP A 423 -22.32 9.94 37.98
C TRP A 423 -21.95 10.17 36.50
N MET A 424 -22.87 10.01 35.59
CA MET A 424 -22.65 10.29 34.19
C MET A 424 -22.40 11.76 33.93
N HIS A 425 -23.21 12.65 34.57
CA HIS A 425 -23.04 14.09 34.46
C HIS A 425 -21.69 14.55 35.02
N GLU A 426 -21.31 14.04 36.18
CA GLU A 426 -20.03 14.39 36.83
C GLU A 426 -18.84 13.86 36.01
N LEU A 427 -18.90 12.64 35.50
CA LEU A 427 -17.88 12.08 34.62
C LEU A 427 -17.63 13.01 33.42
N TRP A 428 -18.68 13.41 32.74
CA TRP A 428 -18.53 14.25 31.57
C TRP A 428 -18.08 15.67 31.89
N ARG A 429 -18.53 16.24 33.01
CA ARG A 429 -18.03 17.53 33.52
C ARG A 429 -16.51 17.46 33.76
N ARG A 430 -16.01 16.36 34.34
CA ARG A 430 -14.58 16.15 34.62
C ARG A 430 -13.80 15.92 33.34
N VAL A 431 -14.35 15.17 32.41
CA VAL A 431 -13.74 14.95 31.07
C VAL A 431 -13.61 16.28 30.32
N ASP A 432 -14.65 17.10 30.31
CA ASP A 432 -14.61 18.43 29.69
C ASP A 432 -13.53 19.33 30.33
N ALA A 433 -13.44 19.34 31.66
CA ALA A 433 -12.37 20.06 32.41
C ALA A 433 -10.96 19.50 32.13
N ALA A 434 -10.83 18.19 31.97
CA ALA A 434 -9.57 17.55 31.58
C ALA A 434 -9.15 17.94 30.13
N MET A 435 -10.11 18.11 29.23
CA MET A 435 -9.83 18.61 27.87
C MET A 435 -9.34 20.05 27.86
N ASP A 436 -9.80 20.88 28.82
CA ASP A 436 -9.24 22.22 29.04
C ASP A 436 -7.80 22.14 29.61
N GLY A 437 -7.51 21.13 30.43
CA GLY A 437 -6.15 20.80 30.87
C GLY A 437 -5.24 20.42 29.72
N VAL A 438 -5.69 19.52 28.84
CA VAL A 438 -4.96 19.11 27.62
C VAL A 438 -4.66 20.32 26.73
N HIS A 439 -5.67 21.19 26.53
CA HIS A 439 -5.47 22.42 25.76
C HIS A 439 -4.38 23.33 26.39
N ARG A 440 -4.40 23.55 27.70
CA ARG A 440 -3.37 24.35 28.39
C ARG A 440 -1.98 23.78 28.20
N HIS A 441 -1.79 22.46 28.42
CA HIS A 441 -0.49 21.82 28.25
C HIS A 441 -0.01 21.83 26.78
N ALA A 442 -0.90 21.63 25.82
CA ALA A 442 -0.57 21.75 24.41
C ALA A 442 -0.12 23.17 24.03
N MET A 443 -0.80 24.20 24.56
CA MET A 443 -0.43 25.59 24.33
C MET A 443 0.87 25.99 25.00
N SER A 444 1.21 25.41 26.16
CA SER A 444 2.52 25.58 26.80
C SER A 444 3.65 25.04 25.91
N VAL A 445 3.48 23.84 25.36
CA VAL A 445 4.46 23.25 24.41
C VAL A 445 4.54 24.06 23.12
N TRP A 446 3.40 24.51 22.59
CA TRP A 446 3.37 25.36 21.39
C TRP A 446 4.08 26.68 21.62
N HIS A 447 3.90 27.31 22.82
CA HIS A 447 4.59 28.53 23.20
C HIS A 447 6.11 28.34 23.26
N LEU A 448 6.55 27.22 23.84
CA LEU A 448 7.95 26.82 23.87
C LEU A 448 8.51 26.67 22.45
N GLN A 449 7.81 25.95 21.58
CA GLN A 449 8.19 25.78 20.17
C GLN A 449 8.26 27.11 19.42
N ARG A 450 7.30 28.01 19.63
CA ARG A 450 7.26 29.33 19.03
C ARG A 450 8.48 30.18 19.40
N VAL A 451 8.93 30.11 20.67
CA VAL A 451 10.12 30.83 21.13
C VAL A 451 11.38 30.22 20.53
N LEU A 452 11.51 28.88 20.54
CA LEU A 452 12.64 28.17 19.95
C LEU A 452 12.76 28.41 18.44
N ALA A 453 11.65 28.54 17.73
CA ALA A 453 11.61 28.85 16.30
C ALA A 453 12.05 30.28 15.95
N LYS A 454 12.08 31.20 16.93
CA LYS A 454 12.48 32.60 16.72
C LYS A 454 13.83 32.93 17.33
N LYS A 455 14.21 32.25 18.42
CA LYS A 455 15.43 32.53 19.17
C LYS A 455 16.67 31.99 18.49
N ARG A 456 17.67 32.85 18.31
CA ARG A 456 19.01 32.51 17.84
C ARG A 456 20.05 32.80 18.90
N ASP A 457 21.09 32.03 18.92
CA ASP A 457 22.25 32.33 19.74
C ASP A 457 22.93 33.63 19.25
N PRO A 458 23.24 34.57 20.11
CA PRO A 458 23.88 35.80 19.71
C PRO A 458 25.26 35.65 19.07
N LEU A 459 25.98 34.59 19.42
CA LEU A 459 27.36 34.33 18.94
C LEU A 459 27.40 33.50 17.66
N THR A 460 26.72 32.37 17.67
CA THR A 460 26.79 31.38 16.57
C THR A 460 25.69 31.61 15.53
N GLN A 461 24.69 32.48 15.80
CA GLN A 461 23.49 32.69 15.00
C GLN A 461 22.68 31.41 14.73
N THR A 462 22.97 30.31 15.42
CA THR A 462 22.24 29.05 15.30
C THR A 462 20.84 29.19 15.86
N LEU A 463 19.86 28.64 15.16
CA LEU A 463 18.48 28.61 15.63
C LEU A 463 18.34 27.58 16.74
N PHE A 464 17.69 27.93 17.84
CA PHE A 464 17.51 27.01 18.97
C PHE A 464 16.70 25.76 18.60
N LEU A 465 15.72 25.93 17.71
CA LEU A 465 14.95 24.81 17.19
C LEU A 465 15.83 23.80 16.45
N ASP A 466 16.80 24.27 15.64
CA ASP A 466 17.73 23.40 14.90
C ASP A 466 18.64 22.58 15.84
N VAL A 467 18.95 23.14 17.01
CA VAL A 467 19.75 22.44 18.04
C VAL A 467 18.94 21.32 18.70
N VAL A 468 17.64 21.56 18.94
CA VAL A 468 16.76 20.61 19.63
C VAL A 468 16.28 19.48 18.71
N VAL A 469 15.92 19.81 17.48
CA VAL A 469 15.23 18.86 16.56
C VAL A 469 16.07 18.51 15.36
N GLY A 470 17.11 19.28 15.06
CA GLY A 470 17.95 19.12 13.85
C GLY A 470 17.46 19.96 12.68
N LYS A 471 18.39 20.31 11.79
CA LYS A 471 18.14 21.21 10.64
C LYS A 471 17.15 20.72 9.60
N ALA A 472 16.93 19.40 9.55
CA ALA A 472 16.01 18.77 8.58
C ALA A 472 14.59 18.56 9.13
N ALA A 473 14.33 18.90 10.38
CA ALA A 473 13.07 18.61 11.03
C ALA A 473 12.01 19.70 10.78
N SER A 474 10.74 19.31 10.92
CA SER A 474 9.60 20.21 10.83
C SER A 474 9.64 21.27 11.92
N THR A 475 9.22 22.51 11.58
CA THR A 475 9.02 23.57 12.56
C THR A 475 7.97 23.26 13.62
N GLN A 476 7.17 22.21 13.44
CA GLN A 476 6.12 21.73 14.35
C GLN A 476 6.54 20.50 15.18
N ALA A 477 7.80 20.09 15.13
CA ALA A 477 8.28 18.83 15.67
C ALA A 477 8.02 18.63 17.18
N LEU A 478 8.03 19.71 17.98
CA LEU A 478 7.77 19.59 19.43
C LEU A 478 6.29 19.36 19.74
N CYS A 479 5.40 20.04 19.04
CA CYS A 479 3.97 19.78 19.15
C CYS A 479 3.63 18.38 18.65
N ASP A 480 4.28 17.92 17.57
CA ASP A 480 4.12 16.55 17.07
C ASP A 480 4.56 15.51 18.11
N LYS A 481 5.71 15.74 18.81
CA LYS A 481 6.15 14.89 19.93
C LYS A 481 5.13 14.88 21.07
N PHE A 482 4.61 16.05 21.46
CA PHE A 482 3.60 16.17 22.49
C PHE A 482 2.36 15.35 22.16
N TRP A 483 1.79 15.53 20.96
CA TRP A 483 0.60 14.80 20.54
C TRP A 483 0.86 13.30 20.42
N ALA A 484 2.08 12.89 20.01
CA ALA A 484 2.46 11.49 19.98
C ALA A 484 2.51 10.85 21.36
N TYR A 485 3.14 11.52 22.34
CA TYR A 485 3.18 11.05 23.73
C TYR A 485 1.80 11.04 24.38
N PHE A 486 1.01 12.11 24.17
CA PHE A 486 -0.36 12.19 24.64
C PHE A 486 -1.22 11.05 24.08
N ALA A 487 -1.21 10.87 22.77
CA ALA A 487 -1.98 9.82 22.12
C ALA A 487 -1.60 8.41 22.59
N LYS A 488 -0.30 8.15 22.78
CA LYS A 488 0.19 6.88 23.35
C LYS A 488 -0.31 6.66 24.77
N GLY A 489 -0.09 7.63 25.66
CA GLY A 489 -0.51 7.55 27.07
C GLY A 489 -2.03 7.43 27.23
N MET A 490 -2.79 8.15 26.41
CA MET A 490 -4.26 8.08 26.34
C MET A 490 -4.72 6.69 25.90
N SER A 491 -4.12 6.13 24.82
CA SER A 491 -4.45 4.80 24.32
C SER A 491 -4.20 3.72 25.37
N GLU A 492 -3.05 3.77 26.04
CA GLU A 492 -2.70 2.82 27.11
C GLU A 492 -3.66 2.92 28.31
N HIS A 493 -4.07 4.15 28.65
CA HIS A 493 -5.05 4.36 29.73
C HIS A 493 -6.42 3.84 29.36
N LEU A 494 -6.94 4.20 28.18
CA LEU A 494 -8.26 3.76 27.71
C LEU A 494 -8.33 2.24 27.53
N ALA A 495 -7.25 1.60 27.06
CA ALA A 495 -7.19 0.15 26.95
C ALA A 495 -7.28 -0.52 28.33
N ARG A 496 -6.59 0.01 29.35
CA ARG A 496 -6.69 -0.48 30.73
C ARG A 496 -8.06 -0.23 31.34
N ALA A 497 -8.63 0.96 31.14
CA ALA A 497 -9.98 1.30 31.62
C ALA A 497 -11.03 0.40 30.97
N HIS A 498 -10.88 0.07 29.67
CA HIS A 498 -11.77 -0.83 28.96
C HIS A 498 -11.64 -2.26 29.50
N ALA A 499 -10.43 -2.76 29.70
CA ALA A 499 -10.19 -4.10 30.25
C ALA A 499 -10.74 -4.28 31.68
N ALA A 500 -10.79 -3.18 32.47
CA ALA A 500 -11.37 -3.20 33.82
C ALA A 500 -12.90 -3.35 33.83
N ALA A 501 -13.57 -3.16 32.66
CA ALA A 501 -15.02 -3.32 32.46
C ALA A 501 -15.91 -2.61 33.51
N GLY A 502 -15.47 -1.46 34.04
CA GLY A 502 -16.18 -0.68 35.04
C GLY A 502 -17.23 0.27 34.43
N PHE A 503 -17.87 1.05 35.30
CA PHE A 503 -18.85 2.08 34.92
C PHE A 503 -18.29 3.06 33.87
N VAL A 504 -17.07 3.53 34.04
CA VAL A 504 -16.42 4.50 33.15
C VAL A 504 -16.29 3.94 31.75
N SER A 505 -15.84 2.68 31.62
CA SER A 505 -15.75 2.01 30.32
C SER A 505 -17.13 1.92 29.65
N GLY A 506 -18.14 1.51 30.40
CA GLY A 506 -19.51 1.43 29.90
C GLY A 506 -20.09 2.77 29.46
N ALA A 507 -19.79 3.85 30.22
CA ALA A 507 -20.18 5.21 29.93
C ALA A 507 -19.51 5.76 28.65
N LEU A 508 -18.18 5.58 28.54
CA LEU A 508 -17.41 6.00 27.37
C LEU A 508 -17.82 5.26 26.09
N VAL A 509 -18.09 3.95 26.20
CA VAL A 509 -18.61 3.17 25.04
C VAL A 509 -20.04 3.59 24.67
N LYS A 510 -20.87 3.96 25.64
CA LYS A 510 -22.24 4.39 25.36
C LYS A 510 -22.28 5.74 24.66
N ASP A 511 -21.52 6.72 25.16
CA ASP A 511 -21.51 8.10 24.69
C ASP A 511 -20.20 8.41 23.92
N PHE A 512 -19.67 7.44 23.17
CA PHE A 512 -18.43 7.55 22.40
C PHE A 512 -18.36 8.77 21.49
N PRO A 513 -19.43 9.17 20.76
CA PRO A 513 -19.42 10.38 19.95
C PRO A 513 -19.12 11.65 20.78
N ARG A 514 -19.57 11.72 22.04
CA ARG A 514 -19.28 12.84 22.94
C ARG A 514 -17.80 12.89 23.31
N LEU A 515 -17.18 11.72 23.55
CA LEU A 515 -15.73 11.65 23.82
C LEU A 515 -14.92 12.19 22.64
N ILE A 516 -15.27 11.79 21.41
CA ILE A 516 -14.64 12.29 20.21
C ILE A 516 -14.85 13.80 20.05
N GLY A 517 -16.07 14.28 20.24
CA GLY A 517 -16.39 15.70 20.19
C GLY A 517 -15.58 16.53 21.19
N ALA A 518 -15.39 16.03 22.41
CA ALA A 518 -14.57 16.68 23.43
C ALA A 518 -13.07 16.74 23.02
N LEU A 519 -12.52 15.62 22.53
CA LEU A 519 -11.14 15.55 22.04
C LEU A 519 -10.90 16.43 20.82
N GLU A 520 -11.77 16.35 19.83
CA GLU A 520 -11.69 17.16 18.62
C GLU A 520 -11.89 18.65 18.92
N GLY A 521 -12.77 18.96 19.87
CA GLY A 521 -12.96 20.31 20.38
C GLY A 521 -11.66 20.87 20.98
N ALA A 522 -10.95 20.06 21.77
CA ALA A 522 -9.66 20.44 22.34
C ALA A 522 -8.59 20.65 21.25
N VAL A 523 -8.44 19.69 20.32
CA VAL A 523 -7.50 19.79 19.20
C VAL A 523 -7.80 21.02 18.32
N SER A 524 -9.07 21.23 17.98
CA SER A 524 -9.51 22.37 17.17
C SER A 524 -9.29 23.73 17.86
N ARG A 525 -9.46 23.80 19.18
CA ARG A 525 -9.12 24.99 19.97
C ARG A 525 -7.62 25.28 19.90
N CYS A 526 -6.77 24.27 20.11
CA CYS A 526 -5.31 24.42 19.95
C CYS A 526 -4.91 24.92 18.57
N GLY A 527 -5.54 24.43 17.52
CA GLY A 527 -5.30 24.90 16.15
C GLY A 527 -5.67 26.37 15.97
N ARG A 528 -6.87 26.76 16.38
CA ARG A 528 -7.35 28.15 16.27
C ARG A 528 -6.50 29.14 17.04
N ASP A 529 -6.14 28.82 18.28
CA ASP A 529 -5.34 29.71 19.14
C ASP A 529 -3.90 29.85 18.62
N ALA A 530 -3.34 28.75 18.07
CA ALA A 530 -2.03 28.80 17.40
C ALA A 530 -2.06 29.63 16.10
N ASP A 531 -3.10 29.48 15.29
CA ASP A 531 -3.26 30.17 14.00
C ASP A 531 -3.57 31.68 14.19
N ALA A 532 -4.19 32.06 15.32
CA ALA A 532 -4.41 33.47 15.69
C ALA A 532 -3.09 34.25 15.83
N ALA A 533 -1.98 33.57 16.11
CA ALA A 533 -0.67 34.18 16.21
C ALA A 533 0.05 34.21 14.87
N LYS A 534 -0.17 35.27 14.09
CA LYS A 534 0.42 35.45 12.74
C LYS A 534 1.92 35.16 12.71
N GLY A 535 2.34 34.30 11.77
CA GLY A 535 3.75 33.95 11.52
C GLY A 535 4.39 33.03 12.58
N ALA A 536 3.58 32.39 13.45
CA ALA A 536 4.04 31.34 14.34
C ALA A 536 3.86 29.93 13.69
N PRO A 537 4.69 28.95 14.06
CA PRO A 537 4.45 27.55 13.65
C PRO A 537 3.11 27.08 14.24
N GLY A 538 2.36 26.25 13.50
CA GLY A 538 1.09 25.70 13.99
C GLY A 538 1.28 24.72 15.17
N CYS A 539 0.24 24.56 15.99
CA CYS A 539 0.18 23.52 17.02
C CYS A 539 -0.28 22.18 16.47
N ILE A 540 -1.07 22.21 15.41
CA ILE A 540 -1.68 21.05 14.76
C ILE A 540 -1.23 21.00 13.29
N ARG A 541 -0.92 19.81 12.79
CA ARG A 541 -0.58 19.64 11.36
C ARG A 541 -1.79 19.83 10.47
N ARG A 542 -1.62 20.59 9.39
CA ARG A 542 -2.68 20.86 8.41
C ARG A 542 -3.03 19.65 7.54
N ASP A 543 -2.14 18.65 7.46
CA ASP A 543 -2.36 17.38 6.76
C ASP A 543 -3.33 16.43 7.49
N GLY A 544 -3.80 16.81 8.68
CA GLY A 544 -4.70 16.00 9.48
C GLY A 544 -4.03 14.83 10.23
N SER A 545 -2.73 14.66 10.11
CA SER A 545 -2.00 13.54 10.75
C SER A 545 -2.09 13.57 12.27
N THR A 546 -2.00 14.74 12.90
CA THR A 546 -2.17 14.92 14.36
C THR A 546 -3.57 14.52 14.79
N ARG A 547 -4.61 14.96 14.08
CA ARG A 547 -6.01 14.59 14.35
C ARG A 547 -6.20 13.08 14.26
N SER A 548 -5.70 12.45 13.19
CA SER A 548 -5.77 11.00 13.00
C SER A 548 -5.03 10.22 14.09
N GLN A 549 -3.93 10.77 14.63
CA GLN A 549 -3.17 10.16 15.71
C GLN A 549 -3.93 10.18 17.05
N VAL A 550 -4.56 11.30 17.38
CA VAL A 550 -5.41 11.44 18.56
C VAL A 550 -6.65 10.54 18.47
N LEU A 551 -7.27 10.45 17.29
CA LEU A 551 -8.40 9.55 17.07
C LEU A 551 -8.00 8.06 17.21
N ARG A 552 -6.81 7.68 16.78
CA ARG A 552 -6.29 6.32 17.04
C ARG A 552 -6.09 6.00 18.52
N ALA A 553 -5.87 7.00 19.35
CA ALA A 553 -5.74 6.78 20.78
C ALA A 553 -7.03 6.28 21.46
N VAL A 554 -8.19 6.58 20.88
CA VAL A 554 -9.49 6.12 21.37
C VAL A 554 -9.98 4.82 20.73
N GLU A 555 -9.15 4.17 19.90
CA GLU A 555 -9.48 2.92 19.18
C GLU A 555 -10.02 1.81 20.08
N PRO A 556 -9.51 1.57 21.32
CA PRO A 556 -10.07 0.54 22.19
C PRO A 556 -11.55 0.77 22.52
N ILE A 557 -11.94 2.02 22.74
CA ILE A 557 -13.34 2.39 23.02
C ILE A 557 -14.16 2.41 21.72
N ALA A 558 -13.56 2.89 20.61
CA ALA A 558 -14.17 2.87 19.30
C ALA A 558 -14.56 1.45 18.87
N SER A 559 -13.63 0.51 19.00
CA SER A 559 -13.86 -0.89 18.67
C SER A 559 -15.00 -1.50 19.47
N ALA A 560 -15.07 -1.21 20.77
CA ALA A 560 -16.16 -1.65 21.64
C ALA A 560 -17.51 -0.99 21.27
N PHE A 561 -17.49 0.30 20.95
CA PHE A 561 -18.68 1.03 20.47
C PHE A 561 -19.20 0.39 19.18
N PHE A 562 -18.34 0.17 18.18
CA PHE A 562 -18.73 -0.42 16.90
C PHE A 562 -19.15 -1.88 17.03
N ALA A 563 -18.53 -2.66 17.90
CA ALA A 563 -18.97 -4.03 18.20
C ALA A 563 -20.40 -4.04 18.79
N ARG A 564 -20.67 -3.14 19.74
CA ARG A 564 -22.01 -2.98 20.32
C ARG A 564 -23.03 -2.43 19.29
N SER A 565 -22.60 -1.48 18.44
CA SER A 565 -23.39 -0.96 17.33
C SER A 565 -23.78 -2.08 16.37
N LEU A 566 -22.80 -2.92 15.96
CA LEU A 566 -23.04 -4.06 15.09
C LEU A 566 -24.05 -5.03 15.67
N THR A 567 -23.91 -5.39 16.96
CA THR A 567 -24.85 -6.27 17.65
C THR A 567 -26.27 -5.67 17.62
N ARG A 568 -26.43 -4.40 18.02
CA ARG A 568 -27.74 -3.71 18.00
C ARG A 568 -28.36 -3.66 16.61
N LEU A 569 -27.56 -3.41 15.57
CA LEU A 569 -28.03 -3.34 14.19
C LEU A 569 -28.41 -4.73 13.67
N THR A 570 -27.60 -5.77 13.92
CA THR A 570 -27.89 -7.14 13.50
C THR A 570 -29.08 -7.74 14.23
N ASP A 571 -29.23 -7.46 15.53
CA ASP A 571 -30.42 -7.86 16.30
C ASP A 571 -31.67 -7.17 15.77
N SER A 572 -31.60 -5.88 15.46
CA SER A 572 -32.70 -5.13 14.87
C SER A 572 -33.08 -5.64 13.47
N ALA A 573 -32.07 -5.96 12.63
CA ALA A 573 -32.27 -6.59 11.33
C ALA A 573 -32.92 -7.96 11.44
N SER A 574 -32.50 -8.73 12.45
CA SER A 574 -33.06 -10.05 12.74
C SER A 574 -34.48 -10.00 13.25
N ALA A 575 -34.82 -8.99 14.07
CA ALA A 575 -36.13 -8.78 14.63
C ALA A 575 -37.18 -8.45 13.55
N CYS A 576 -36.79 -7.91 12.39
CA CYS A 576 -37.72 -7.64 11.28
C CYS A 576 -38.49 -8.89 10.81
N PHE A 577 -37.97 -10.08 11.09
CA PHE A 577 -38.63 -11.37 10.75
C PHE A 577 -39.12 -12.16 11.96
N SER A 578 -39.30 -11.52 13.12
CA SER A 578 -39.75 -12.21 14.36
C SER A 578 -41.21 -12.73 14.25
N GLY A 579 -42.04 -12.13 13.40
CA GLY A 579 -43.43 -12.56 13.16
C GLY A 579 -43.59 -13.66 12.10
N GLY A 580 -42.53 -14.24 11.55
CA GLY A 580 -42.63 -15.34 10.58
C GLY A 580 -41.91 -15.08 9.23
N ARG A 581 -42.62 -15.35 8.10
CA ARG A 581 -42.09 -15.25 6.75
C ARG A 581 -42.10 -13.84 6.15
N VAL A 582 -42.74 -12.89 6.80
CA VAL A 582 -42.95 -11.56 6.26
C VAL A 582 -42.18 -10.52 7.07
N ILE A 583 -41.69 -9.49 6.43
CA ILE A 583 -41.02 -8.37 7.12
C ILE A 583 -42.12 -7.48 7.74
N ASP A 584 -42.02 -7.27 9.05
CA ASP A 584 -42.88 -6.29 9.73
C ASP A 584 -42.43 -4.87 9.36
N ALA A 585 -43.35 -4.09 8.81
CA ALA A 585 -43.08 -2.72 8.36
C ALA A 585 -42.67 -1.79 9.52
N ALA A 586 -43.27 -1.93 10.69
CA ALA A 586 -42.94 -1.11 11.87
C ALA A 586 -41.53 -1.45 12.41
N LEU A 587 -41.12 -2.73 12.37
CA LEU A 587 -39.80 -3.15 12.74
C LEU A 587 -38.76 -2.74 11.70
N ALA A 588 -39.10 -2.73 10.42
CA ALA A 588 -38.24 -2.21 9.36
C ALA A 588 -38.02 -0.68 9.52
N ASP A 589 -39.01 0.09 9.87
CA ASP A 589 -38.91 1.53 10.17
C ASP A 589 -38.04 1.78 11.42
N LYS A 590 -38.20 0.95 12.45
CA LYS A 590 -37.34 0.98 13.64
C LYS A 590 -35.89 0.63 13.32
N PHE A 591 -35.66 -0.33 12.44
CA PHE A 591 -34.31 -0.67 11.95
C PHE A 591 -33.70 0.53 11.20
N LEU A 592 -34.43 1.13 10.27
CA LEU A 592 -33.98 2.33 9.53
C LEU A 592 -33.68 3.52 10.45
N SER A 593 -34.53 3.79 11.44
CA SER A 593 -34.29 4.84 12.43
C SER A 593 -33.01 4.59 13.23
N ARG A 594 -32.72 3.31 13.56
CA ARG A 594 -31.51 2.92 14.25
C ARG A 594 -30.30 3.08 13.35
N VAL A 595 -30.36 2.64 12.09
CA VAL A 595 -29.30 2.85 11.10
C VAL A 595 -28.97 4.33 10.99
N ARG A 596 -29.98 5.19 10.86
CA ARG A 596 -29.78 6.64 10.81
C ARG A 596 -29.09 7.14 12.06
N GLY A 597 -29.56 6.79 13.25
CA GLY A 597 -28.97 7.22 14.51
C GLY A 597 -27.51 6.79 14.69
N GLU A 598 -27.14 5.59 14.25
CA GLU A 598 -25.74 5.11 14.29
C GLU A 598 -24.84 5.85 13.29
N VAL A 599 -25.34 6.19 12.12
CA VAL A 599 -24.63 6.96 11.09
C VAL A 599 -24.49 8.42 11.50
N ASP A 600 -25.59 9.05 11.95
CA ASP A 600 -25.63 10.47 12.35
C ASP A 600 -24.71 10.72 13.55
N ALA A 601 -24.58 9.75 14.46
CA ALA A 601 -23.69 9.84 15.64
C ALA A 601 -22.20 10.05 15.30
N VAL A 602 -21.77 9.63 14.11
CA VAL A 602 -20.37 9.70 13.66
C VAL A 602 -20.19 10.40 12.31
N ALA A 603 -21.21 11.11 11.85
CA ALA A 603 -21.27 11.71 10.50
C ALA A 603 -20.13 12.71 10.22
N GLU A 604 -19.64 13.39 11.26
CA GLU A 604 -18.57 14.39 11.15
C GLU A 604 -17.16 13.77 10.98
N TYR A 605 -17.02 12.44 11.11
CA TYR A 605 -15.71 11.75 11.14
C TYR A 605 -15.64 10.67 10.07
N ASP A 606 -15.03 10.95 8.92
CA ASP A 606 -15.00 10.06 7.75
C ASP A 606 -14.51 8.63 8.05
N ASN A 607 -13.48 8.49 8.89
CA ASN A 607 -12.94 7.17 9.26
C ASN A 607 -13.94 6.37 10.12
N LEU A 608 -14.62 7.04 11.05
CA LEU A 608 -15.61 6.41 11.92
C LEU A 608 -16.90 6.15 11.15
N LEU A 609 -17.26 7.06 10.25
CA LEU A 609 -18.38 6.89 9.34
C LEU A 609 -18.18 5.66 8.45
N SER A 610 -16.96 5.41 7.99
CA SER A 610 -16.63 4.20 7.23
C SER A 610 -16.90 2.93 8.04
N ASN A 611 -16.52 2.90 9.32
CA ASN A 611 -16.77 1.77 10.22
C ASN A 611 -18.27 1.59 10.52
N ALA A 612 -19.00 2.69 10.74
CA ALA A 612 -20.45 2.66 10.93
C ALA A 612 -21.16 2.12 9.67
N CYS A 613 -20.77 2.60 8.49
CA CYS A 613 -21.28 2.10 7.21
C CYS A 613 -20.96 0.62 6.99
N GLY A 614 -19.78 0.14 7.44
CA GLY A 614 -19.42 -1.28 7.46
C GLY A 614 -20.34 -2.12 8.35
N ASN A 615 -20.68 -1.62 9.55
CA ASN A 615 -21.62 -2.26 10.45
C ASN A 615 -23.04 -2.29 9.85
N VAL A 616 -23.47 -1.19 9.24
CA VAL A 616 -24.77 -1.12 8.52
C VAL A 616 -24.78 -2.12 7.37
N SER A 617 -23.70 -2.21 6.60
CA SER A 617 -23.54 -3.20 5.51
C SER A 617 -23.69 -4.63 6.01
N SER A 618 -23.06 -4.96 7.15
CA SER A 618 -23.17 -6.27 7.79
C SER A 618 -24.58 -6.57 8.29
N ALA A 619 -25.28 -5.57 8.84
CA ALA A 619 -26.68 -5.70 9.24
C ALA A 619 -27.62 -5.87 8.04
N LEU A 620 -27.39 -5.13 6.94
CA LEU A 620 -28.11 -5.29 5.68
C LEU A 620 -27.90 -6.67 5.07
N LYS A 621 -26.68 -7.19 5.14
CA LYS A 621 -26.40 -8.59 4.74
C LYS A 621 -27.22 -9.56 5.57
N THR A 622 -27.26 -9.39 6.90
CA THR A 622 -28.07 -10.23 7.79
C THR A 622 -29.56 -10.16 7.46
N LEU A 623 -30.08 -8.95 7.20
CA LEU A 623 -31.44 -8.72 6.75
C LEU A 623 -31.73 -9.45 5.44
N ALA A 624 -30.83 -9.30 4.45
CA ALA A 624 -30.97 -9.93 3.14
C ALA A 624 -30.91 -11.46 3.22
N GLU A 625 -30.00 -12.02 4.04
CA GLU A 625 -29.91 -13.48 4.25
C GLU A 625 -31.17 -14.07 4.92
N ARG A 626 -31.71 -13.36 5.90
CA ARG A 626 -33.00 -13.75 6.50
C ARG A 626 -34.14 -13.66 5.51
N ALA A 627 -34.19 -12.59 4.70
CA ALA A 627 -35.14 -12.46 3.63
C ALA A 627 -35.06 -13.64 2.65
N LYS A 628 -33.87 -13.98 2.18
CA LYS A 628 -33.64 -15.11 1.27
C LYS A 628 -34.10 -16.45 1.82
N ARG A 629 -33.98 -16.66 3.14
CA ARG A 629 -34.49 -17.87 3.82
C ARG A 629 -36.02 -17.86 3.94
N ALA A 630 -36.66 -16.67 4.06
CA ALA A 630 -38.08 -16.52 4.18
C ALA A 630 -38.81 -16.65 2.84
N ILE A 631 -38.12 -16.44 1.70
CA ILE A 631 -38.68 -16.52 0.35
C ILE A 631 -39.26 -17.91 0.08
N GLY A 632 -40.55 -17.96 -0.25
CA GLY A 632 -41.18 -19.16 -0.72
C GLY A 632 -40.80 -19.49 -2.16
N ARG A 633 -40.34 -20.73 -2.40
CA ARG A 633 -39.89 -21.24 -3.71
C ARG A 633 -40.74 -22.40 -4.19
N SER A 634 -41.94 -22.61 -3.56
CA SER A 634 -42.90 -23.63 -3.98
C SER A 634 -43.51 -23.32 -5.35
N VAL A 635 -44.17 -24.28 -5.95
CA VAL A 635 -44.90 -24.13 -7.20
C VAL A 635 -45.93 -22.98 -7.08
N ASP A 636 -46.50 -22.79 -5.88
CA ASP A 636 -47.48 -21.69 -5.64
C ASP A 636 -46.84 -20.30 -5.85
N ALA A 637 -45.54 -20.13 -5.64
CA ALA A 637 -44.87 -18.86 -5.86
C ALA A 637 -44.77 -18.48 -7.35
N ALA A 638 -44.87 -19.46 -8.23
CA ALA A 638 -44.79 -19.32 -9.70
C ALA A 638 -46.15 -19.41 -10.39
N ASN A 639 -47.27 -19.56 -9.64
CA ASN A 639 -48.59 -19.74 -10.21
C ASN A 639 -49.16 -18.44 -10.78
N LEU A 640 -49.64 -18.47 -12.01
CA LEU A 640 -50.27 -17.34 -12.72
C LEU A 640 -51.83 -17.52 -12.74
N THR A 641 -52.42 -17.74 -11.58
CA THR A 641 -53.86 -17.83 -11.39
C THR A 641 -54.50 -16.46 -11.23
N GLU A 642 -55.85 -16.38 -11.25
CA GLU A 642 -56.57 -15.10 -11.10
C GLU A 642 -56.29 -14.43 -9.75
N ASP A 643 -56.15 -15.20 -8.65
CA ASP A 643 -55.87 -14.67 -7.34
C ASP A 643 -54.42 -14.98 -6.91
N PRO A 644 -53.69 -14.01 -6.25
CA PRO A 644 -52.32 -14.22 -5.78
C PRO A 644 -52.32 -15.23 -4.59
N THR A 645 -51.44 -16.18 -4.67
CA THR A 645 -51.24 -17.15 -3.61
C THR A 645 -50.65 -16.48 -2.34
N PRO A 646 -50.88 -17.05 -1.13
CA PRO A 646 -50.28 -16.51 0.10
C PRO A 646 -48.75 -16.45 0.04
N THR A 647 -48.11 -17.37 -0.70
CA THR A 647 -46.65 -17.38 -0.90
C THR A 647 -46.21 -16.22 -1.79
N GLN A 648 -46.96 -15.91 -2.83
CA GLN A 648 -46.68 -14.74 -3.71
C GLN A 648 -46.87 -13.42 -2.94
N ILE A 649 -47.94 -13.29 -2.14
CA ILE A 649 -48.18 -12.11 -1.30
C ILE A 649 -47.01 -11.92 -0.33
N ALA A 650 -46.56 -12.99 0.35
CA ALA A 650 -45.42 -12.92 1.26
C ALA A 650 -44.12 -12.51 0.55
N ASN A 651 -43.83 -13.10 -0.60
CA ASN A 651 -42.65 -12.73 -1.40
C ASN A 651 -42.74 -11.27 -1.90
N ALA A 652 -43.90 -10.80 -2.29
CA ALA A 652 -44.14 -9.43 -2.72
C ALA A 652 -43.93 -8.43 -1.58
N GLN A 653 -44.40 -8.73 -0.38
CA GLN A 653 -44.22 -7.90 0.81
C GLN A 653 -42.75 -7.84 1.21
N ILE A 654 -42.00 -8.97 1.11
CA ILE A 654 -40.53 -8.97 1.32
C ILE A 654 -39.88 -8.04 0.30
N ALA A 655 -40.18 -8.17 -1.00
CA ALA A 655 -39.61 -7.33 -2.04
C ALA A 655 -39.91 -5.85 -1.82
N GLU A 656 -41.15 -5.51 -1.45
CA GLU A 656 -41.59 -4.14 -1.22
C GLU A 656 -40.87 -3.49 -0.03
N GLN A 657 -40.81 -4.17 1.14
CA GLN A 657 -40.15 -3.64 2.32
C GLN A 657 -38.61 -3.53 2.12
N LEU A 658 -37.97 -4.52 1.50
CA LEU A 658 -36.57 -4.44 1.15
C LEU A 658 -36.29 -3.31 0.14
N SER A 659 -37.17 -3.12 -0.83
CA SER A 659 -37.05 -2.02 -1.80
C SER A 659 -37.15 -0.66 -1.13
N ARG A 660 -38.05 -0.52 -0.14
CA ARG A 660 -38.16 0.68 0.68
C ARG A 660 -36.89 0.97 1.46
N VAL A 661 -36.33 -0.06 2.11
CA VAL A 661 -35.02 0.05 2.82
C VAL A 661 -33.92 0.46 1.85
N HIS A 662 -33.81 -0.22 0.72
CA HIS A 662 -32.83 0.07 -0.32
C HIS A 662 -32.96 1.52 -0.83
N ALA A 663 -34.16 1.96 -1.18
CA ALA A 663 -34.44 3.29 -1.73
C ALA A 663 -34.08 4.42 -0.74
N LEU A 664 -34.40 4.26 0.55
CA LEU A 664 -34.10 5.25 1.56
C LEU A 664 -32.61 5.39 1.81
N LEU A 665 -31.89 4.28 1.86
CA LEU A 665 -30.45 4.30 2.07
C LEU A 665 -29.69 4.76 0.82
N SER A 666 -30.14 4.41 -0.37
CA SER A 666 -29.55 4.86 -1.63
C SER A 666 -29.62 6.38 -1.83
N LYS A 667 -30.64 7.06 -1.26
CA LYS A 667 -30.75 8.53 -1.30
C LYS A 667 -29.67 9.24 -0.49
N VAL A 668 -29.11 8.58 0.53
CA VAL A 668 -28.07 9.14 1.40
C VAL A 668 -26.66 8.92 0.83
N LEU A 669 -26.48 7.92 -0.04
CA LEU A 669 -25.17 7.58 -0.62
C LEU A 669 -24.39 8.73 -1.27
N PRO A 670 -25.03 9.63 -2.06
CA PRO A 670 -24.29 10.71 -2.72
C PRO A 670 -23.66 11.73 -1.75
N SER A 671 -24.15 11.80 -0.51
CA SER A 671 -23.62 12.73 0.51
C SER A 671 -22.35 12.21 1.19
N PHE A 672 -22.00 10.93 1.02
CA PHE A 672 -20.87 10.32 1.69
C PHE A 672 -19.58 10.40 0.88
N ALA A 673 -18.45 10.47 1.58
CA ALA A 673 -17.13 10.32 1.02
C ALA A 673 -16.95 8.90 0.37
N PRO A 674 -15.96 8.70 -0.52
CA PRO A 674 -15.84 7.46 -1.31
C PRO A 674 -15.71 6.18 -0.47
N ALA A 675 -15.03 6.22 0.67
CA ALA A 675 -14.82 5.03 1.50
C ALA A 675 -16.08 4.56 2.23
N PRO A 676 -16.80 5.39 3.02
CA PRO A 676 -18.06 5.00 3.65
C PRO A 676 -19.14 4.67 2.61
N ARG A 677 -19.15 5.36 1.47
CA ARG A 677 -20.06 5.09 0.36
C ARG A 677 -19.89 3.67 -0.17
N ARG A 678 -18.67 3.23 -0.49
CA ARG A 678 -18.39 1.86 -0.95
C ARG A 678 -18.79 0.80 0.07
N ALA A 679 -18.52 1.06 1.36
CA ALA A 679 -18.92 0.13 2.41
C ALA A 679 -20.45 -0.10 2.45
N LEU A 680 -21.24 0.95 2.28
CA LEU A 680 -22.71 0.86 2.26
C LEU A 680 -23.24 0.27 0.95
N GLU A 681 -22.62 0.57 -0.20
CA GLU A 681 -22.98 0.01 -1.50
C GLU A 681 -22.95 -1.53 -1.48
N VAL A 682 -21.92 -2.13 -0.88
CA VAL A 682 -21.83 -3.59 -0.71
C VAL A 682 -23.05 -4.16 0.08
N GLY A 683 -23.45 -3.48 1.16
CA GLY A 683 -24.65 -3.87 1.92
C GLY A 683 -25.92 -3.79 1.09
N LEU A 684 -26.07 -2.73 0.29
CA LEU A 684 -27.21 -2.53 -0.59
C LEU A 684 -27.27 -3.54 -1.74
N GLU A 685 -26.13 -4.01 -2.26
CA GLU A 685 -26.08 -5.09 -3.25
C GLU A 685 -26.65 -6.39 -2.69
N HIS A 686 -26.40 -6.73 -1.42
CA HIS A 686 -27.01 -7.89 -0.78
C HIS A 686 -28.54 -7.75 -0.70
N VAL A 687 -29.03 -6.56 -0.36
CA VAL A 687 -30.49 -6.27 -0.32
C VAL A 687 -31.08 -6.33 -1.74
N ALA A 688 -30.41 -5.75 -2.73
CA ALA A 688 -30.85 -5.81 -4.13
C ALA A 688 -30.92 -7.26 -4.65
N SER A 689 -29.93 -8.08 -4.29
CA SER A 689 -29.95 -9.52 -4.60
C SER A 689 -31.13 -10.24 -3.93
N ALA A 690 -31.47 -9.91 -2.68
CA ALA A 690 -32.63 -10.50 -1.99
C ALA A 690 -33.96 -10.06 -2.64
N ILE A 691 -34.06 -8.81 -3.09
CA ILE A 691 -35.22 -8.32 -3.87
C ILE A 691 -35.37 -9.12 -5.17
N GLN A 692 -34.28 -9.33 -5.88
CA GLN A 692 -34.29 -10.13 -7.12
C GLN A 692 -34.71 -11.57 -6.85
N GLU A 693 -34.19 -12.19 -5.79
CA GLU A 693 -34.57 -13.55 -5.43
C GLU A 693 -36.07 -13.67 -5.00
N SER A 694 -36.60 -12.65 -4.31
CA SER A 694 -38.01 -12.67 -3.89
C SER A 694 -39.00 -12.50 -5.06
N THR A 695 -38.63 -11.73 -6.09
CA THR A 695 -39.44 -11.54 -7.29
C THR A 695 -39.26 -12.65 -8.33
N ARG A 696 -38.12 -13.35 -8.30
CA ARG A 696 -37.70 -14.32 -9.31
C ARG A 696 -38.74 -15.41 -9.62
N PRO A 697 -39.35 -16.11 -8.64
CA PRO A 697 -40.29 -17.18 -8.96
C PRO A 697 -41.45 -16.71 -9.84
N LEU A 698 -42.07 -15.55 -9.51
CA LEU A 698 -43.15 -14.97 -10.26
C LEU A 698 -42.67 -14.40 -11.61
N PHE A 699 -41.55 -13.68 -11.63
CA PHE A 699 -41.05 -13.05 -12.82
C PHE A 699 -40.56 -14.07 -13.86
N ASP A 700 -39.92 -15.18 -13.40
CA ASP A 700 -39.58 -16.29 -14.28
C ASP A 700 -40.82 -16.97 -14.84
N ALA A 701 -41.86 -17.18 -14.05
CA ALA A 701 -43.12 -17.73 -14.49
C ALA A 701 -43.80 -16.86 -15.56
N VAL A 702 -43.84 -15.54 -15.35
CA VAL A 702 -44.40 -14.58 -16.34
C VAL A 702 -43.58 -14.64 -17.62
N GLY A 703 -42.24 -14.63 -17.51
CA GLY A 703 -41.36 -14.72 -18.67
C GLY A 703 -41.51 -16.02 -19.45
N ASP A 704 -41.55 -17.17 -18.74
CA ASP A 704 -41.73 -18.48 -19.36
C ASP A 704 -43.14 -18.61 -19.99
N TRP A 705 -44.17 -18.05 -19.36
CA TRP A 705 -45.51 -18.04 -19.88
C TRP A 705 -45.61 -17.20 -21.18
N CYS A 706 -45.02 -16.01 -21.20
CA CYS A 706 -44.93 -15.18 -22.40
C CYS A 706 -44.16 -15.92 -23.54
N ASP A 707 -43.03 -16.54 -23.24
CA ASP A 707 -42.24 -17.32 -24.20
C ASP A 707 -43.06 -18.45 -24.83
N ALA A 708 -43.82 -19.21 -24.01
CA ALA A 708 -44.71 -20.25 -24.50
C ALA A 708 -45.87 -19.69 -25.39
N ARG A 709 -46.34 -18.46 -25.13
CA ARG A 709 -47.32 -17.82 -26.00
C ARG A 709 -46.72 -17.30 -27.29
N PHE A 710 -45.54 -16.73 -27.28
CA PHE A 710 -44.82 -16.33 -28.50
C PHE A 710 -44.49 -17.54 -29.39
N ALA A 711 -44.28 -18.72 -28.84
CA ALA A 711 -44.11 -19.95 -29.59
C ALA A 711 -45.33 -20.27 -30.51
N GLN A 712 -46.53 -19.77 -30.18
CA GLN A 712 -47.76 -19.91 -31.01
C GLN A 712 -47.65 -19.17 -32.35
N MET A 713 -46.74 -18.17 -32.45
CA MET A 713 -46.42 -17.49 -33.72
C MET A 713 -46.02 -18.46 -34.83
N HIS A 714 -45.40 -19.62 -34.47
CA HIS A 714 -44.94 -20.64 -35.40
C HIS A 714 -45.97 -21.74 -35.70
N ALA A 715 -47.08 -21.81 -34.95
CA ALA A 715 -48.04 -22.90 -35.05
C ALA A 715 -49.19 -22.64 -35.99
N SER A 716 -49.53 -21.38 -36.29
CA SER A 716 -50.77 -21.03 -37.02
C SER A 716 -50.50 -20.15 -38.21
N ALA A 717 -50.65 -20.68 -39.40
CA ALA A 717 -50.65 -19.93 -40.68
C ALA A 717 -51.89 -19.06 -40.87
N GLY A 718 -52.83 -18.93 -39.91
CA GLY A 718 -54.12 -18.32 -40.19
C GLY A 718 -54.78 -17.51 -39.07
N GLU A 719 -54.48 -17.66 -37.81
CA GLU A 719 -55.13 -16.91 -36.71
C GLU A 719 -54.32 -15.73 -36.20
N LYS A 720 -54.95 -14.57 -36.33
CA LYS A 720 -54.35 -13.27 -36.09
C LYS A 720 -54.21 -13.01 -34.59
N SER A 721 -53.00 -12.76 -34.11
CA SER A 721 -52.68 -11.96 -32.88
C SER A 721 -53.35 -12.36 -31.55
N ALA A 722 -53.98 -13.54 -31.46
CA ALA A 722 -54.60 -13.97 -30.19
C ALA A 722 -53.58 -14.11 -29.06
N TYR A 723 -52.36 -14.50 -29.37
CA TYR A 723 -51.28 -14.62 -28.39
C TYR A 723 -50.85 -13.23 -27.84
N VAL A 724 -50.87 -12.17 -28.67
CA VAL A 724 -50.53 -10.82 -28.23
C VAL A 724 -51.58 -10.29 -27.25
N MET A 725 -52.86 -10.46 -27.58
CA MET A 725 -53.95 -10.11 -26.67
C MET A 725 -53.84 -10.89 -25.35
N ALA A 726 -53.54 -12.18 -25.39
CA ALA A 726 -53.33 -12.99 -24.20
C ALA A 726 -52.14 -12.47 -23.38
N VAL A 727 -50.99 -12.14 -24.02
CA VAL A 727 -49.83 -11.60 -23.33
C VAL A 727 -50.11 -10.25 -22.71
N THR A 728 -50.68 -9.29 -23.48
CA THR A 728 -50.96 -7.92 -22.98
C THR A 728 -51.99 -7.93 -21.84
N SER A 729 -53.02 -8.77 -21.95
CA SER A 729 -54.04 -8.89 -20.89
C SER A 729 -53.47 -9.54 -19.63
N THR A 730 -52.64 -10.57 -19.75
CA THR A 730 -52.00 -11.21 -18.59
C THR A 730 -50.96 -10.28 -17.91
N LEU A 731 -50.17 -9.52 -18.69
CA LEU A 731 -49.24 -8.52 -18.15
C LEU A 731 -50.01 -7.43 -17.35
N ALA A 732 -51.15 -6.95 -17.89
CA ALA A 732 -52.01 -5.99 -17.18
C ALA A 732 -52.60 -6.60 -15.93
N HIS A 733 -53.14 -7.82 -16.02
CA HIS A 733 -53.72 -8.55 -14.88
C HIS A 733 -52.72 -8.77 -13.74
N VAL A 734 -51.55 -9.29 -14.04
CA VAL A 734 -50.49 -9.51 -13.02
C VAL A 734 -50.04 -8.19 -12.36
N ALA A 735 -49.98 -7.10 -13.13
CA ALA A 735 -49.67 -5.78 -12.58
C ALA A 735 -50.81 -5.20 -11.70
N ASP A 736 -52.05 -5.50 -12.02
CA ASP A 736 -53.23 -5.06 -11.23
C ASP A 736 -53.37 -5.85 -9.94
N VAL A 737 -53.10 -7.14 -9.99
CA VAL A 737 -53.18 -8.06 -8.84
C VAL A 737 -52.03 -7.84 -7.83
N GLN A 738 -50.86 -7.43 -8.30
CA GLN A 738 -49.71 -7.16 -7.44
C GLN A 738 -49.08 -5.79 -7.69
N PRO A 739 -49.83 -4.70 -7.39
CA PRO A 739 -49.40 -3.34 -7.73
C PRO A 739 -48.11 -2.94 -6.96
N GLY A 740 -47.86 -3.47 -5.76
CA GLY A 740 -46.63 -3.24 -5.00
C GLY A 740 -45.36 -3.70 -5.75
N LEU A 741 -45.45 -4.80 -6.50
CA LEU A 741 -44.32 -5.28 -7.31
C LEU A 741 -44.18 -4.55 -8.64
N PHE A 742 -45.29 -4.30 -9.35
CA PHE A 742 -45.24 -3.86 -10.73
C PHE A 742 -45.45 -2.35 -10.91
N ARG A 743 -46.27 -1.71 -10.06
CA ARG A 743 -46.68 -0.27 -10.19
C ARG A 743 -46.08 0.61 -9.08
N ALA A 744 -45.20 0.09 -8.23
CA ALA A 744 -44.63 0.89 -7.13
C ALA A 744 -43.90 2.14 -7.67
N ALA A 745 -44.09 3.25 -6.94
CA ALA A 745 -43.64 4.58 -7.31
C ALA A 745 -42.10 4.67 -7.59
N ALA A 746 -41.75 5.72 -8.34
CA ALA A 746 -40.37 6.09 -8.62
C ALA A 746 -39.53 6.20 -7.33
N GLY A 747 -38.37 5.57 -7.30
CA GLY A 747 -37.43 5.58 -6.17
C GLY A 747 -36.97 4.20 -5.70
N ASN A 748 -37.59 3.13 -6.14
CA ASN A 748 -37.22 1.75 -5.81
C ASN A 748 -36.28 1.16 -6.86
N GLY A 749 -35.03 1.70 -6.98
CA GLY A 749 -34.10 1.36 -8.06
C GLY A 749 -33.84 -0.15 -8.23
N ALA A 750 -33.74 -0.92 -7.15
CA ALA A 750 -33.50 -2.36 -7.24
C ALA A 750 -34.73 -3.13 -7.77
N LEU A 751 -35.92 -2.78 -7.35
CA LEU A 751 -37.15 -3.39 -7.86
C LEU A 751 -37.45 -2.93 -9.31
N GLN A 752 -37.17 -1.67 -9.64
CA GLN A 752 -37.27 -1.17 -11.01
C GLN A 752 -36.31 -1.91 -11.95
N THR A 753 -35.09 -2.18 -11.48
CA THR A 753 -34.13 -3.00 -12.25
C THR A 753 -34.65 -4.43 -12.47
N ALA A 754 -35.28 -5.04 -11.47
CA ALA A 754 -35.88 -6.37 -11.61
C ALA A 754 -37.04 -6.36 -12.62
N ARG A 755 -37.93 -5.35 -12.58
CA ARG A 755 -39.00 -5.15 -13.55
C ARG A 755 -38.49 -4.93 -14.96
N LEU A 756 -37.47 -4.08 -15.11
CA LEU A 756 -36.86 -3.84 -16.42
C LEU A 756 -36.25 -5.14 -16.99
N ARG A 757 -35.58 -5.95 -16.17
CA ARG A 757 -35.03 -7.26 -16.62
C ARG A 757 -36.14 -8.22 -17.09
N LEU A 758 -37.31 -8.24 -16.40
CA LEU A 758 -38.44 -9.02 -16.85
C LEU A 758 -38.98 -8.48 -18.19
N ALA A 759 -39.19 -7.18 -18.32
CA ALA A 759 -39.62 -6.56 -19.55
C ALA A 759 -38.63 -6.81 -20.71
N GLU A 760 -37.34 -6.70 -20.46
CA GLU A 760 -36.28 -7.04 -21.42
C GLU A 760 -36.36 -8.50 -21.85
N ARG A 761 -36.61 -9.41 -20.91
CA ARG A 761 -36.74 -10.83 -21.20
C ARG A 761 -37.92 -11.09 -22.09
N VAL A 762 -39.07 -10.50 -21.78
CA VAL A 762 -40.30 -10.65 -22.60
C VAL A 762 -40.13 -10.05 -24.00
N MET A 763 -39.56 -8.85 -24.10
CA MET A 763 -39.31 -8.19 -25.38
C MET A 763 -38.26 -8.98 -26.21
N ARG A 764 -37.19 -9.47 -25.59
CA ARG A 764 -36.18 -10.29 -26.25
C ARG A 764 -36.78 -11.58 -26.77
N SER A 765 -37.56 -12.28 -25.95
CA SER A 765 -38.23 -13.52 -26.37
C SER A 765 -39.14 -13.29 -27.56
N PHE A 766 -39.93 -12.20 -27.59
CA PHE A 766 -40.78 -11.83 -28.72
C PHE A 766 -39.94 -11.64 -30.00
N VAL A 767 -38.84 -10.87 -29.94
CA VAL A 767 -37.99 -10.58 -31.10
C VAL A 767 -37.29 -11.83 -31.55
N ASP A 768 -36.81 -12.67 -30.64
CA ASP A 768 -36.19 -13.93 -30.96
C ASP A 768 -37.17 -14.86 -31.74
N HIS A 769 -38.39 -15.01 -31.26
CA HIS A 769 -39.43 -15.76 -31.97
C HIS A 769 -39.77 -15.14 -33.32
N ALA A 770 -39.94 -13.83 -33.42
CA ALA A 770 -40.22 -13.13 -34.66
C ALA A 770 -39.10 -13.29 -35.71
N SER A 771 -37.86 -13.33 -35.27
CA SER A 771 -36.71 -13.53 -36.12
C SER A 771 -36.60 -14.96 -36.71
N LEU A 772 -37.15 -15.96 -35.99
CA LEU A 772 -37.16 -17.37 -36.41
C LEU A 772 -38.23 -17.74 -37.41
N ALA A 773 -39.21 -16.83 -37.68
CA ALA A 773 -40.26 -17.03 -38.66
C ALA A 773 -39.64 -17.13 -40.04
N ARG A 774 -40.12 -18.12 -40.83
CA ARG A 774 -39.57 -18.39 -42.19
C ARG A 774 -40.40 -17.80 -43.31
N ASP A 775 -41.71 -17.97 -43.23
CA ASP A 775 -42.63 -17.51 -44.26
C ASP A 775 -43.03 -16.08 -43.96
N VAL A 776 -42.16 -15.11 -44.30
CA VAL A 776 -42.31 -13.69 -43.98
C VAL A 776 -42.83 -12.92 -45.19
N ASP A 777 -44.18 -12.91 -45.37
CA ASP A 777 -44.84 -12.08 -46.35
C ASP A 777 -45.01 -10.61 -45.84
N GLN A 778 -45.47 -9.75 -46.70
CA GLN A 778 -45.68 -8.32 -46.33
C GLN A 778 -46.70 -8.15 -45.19
N GLY A 779 -47.71 -9.01 -45.18
CA GLY A 779 -48.71 -9.04 -44.13
C GLY A 779 -48.12 -9.40 -42.78
N PHE A 780 -47.25 -10.41 -42.75
CA PHE A 780 -46.51 -10.82 -41.56
C PHE A 780 -45.59 -9.70 -41.05
N LYS A 781 -44.82 -9.03 -41.94
CA LYS A 781 -43.97 -7.89 -41.57
C LYS A 781 -44.74 -6.78 -40.87
N MET A 782 -45.88 -6.34 -41.46
CA MET A 782 -46.72 -5.30 -40.92
C MET A 782 -47.38 -5.71 -39.58
N ARG A 783 -47.73 -6.98 -39.46
CA ARG A 783 -48.25 -7.56 -38.23
C ARG A 783 -47.20 -7.51 -37.08
N ILE A 784 -45.99 -8.00 -37.31
CA ILE A 784 -44.92 -7.99 -36.33
C ILE A 784 -44.56 -6.57 -35.87
N VAL A 785 -44.53 -5.60 -36.76
CA VAL A 785 -44.29 -4.19 -36.43
C VAL A 785 -45.36 -3.66 -35.48
N LYS A 786 -46.63 -3.99 -35.73
CA LYS A 786 -47.77 -3.59 -34.87
C LYS A 786 -47.71 -4.29 -33.53
N GLU A 787 -47.57 -5.61 -33.51
CA GLU A 787 -47.54 -6.45 -32.32
C GLU A 787 -46.36 -6.08 -31.38
N CYS A 788 -45.19 -5.79 -31.96
CA CYS A 788 -44.03 -5.30 -31.20
C CYS A 788 -44.35 -3.99 -30.46
N GLY A 789 -45.05 -3.05 -31.12
CA GLY A 789 -45.51 -1.79 -30.52
C GLY A 789 -46.54 -2.01 -29.42
N GLU A 790 -47.50 -2.92 -29.60
CA GLU A 790 -48.50 -3.27 -28.59
C GLU A 790 -47.88 -3.88 -27.34
N ILE A 791 -46.91 -4.80 -27.51
CA ILE A 791 -46.17 -5.42 -26.39
C ILE A 791 -45.30 -4.37 -25.68
N GLU A 792 -44.59 -3.53 -26.42
CA GLU A 792 -43.77 -2.45 -25.86
C GLU A 792 -44.63 -1.52 -24.97
N THR A 793 -45.81 -1.10 -25.49
CA THR A 793 -46.75 -0.24 -24.77
C THR A 793 -47.33 -0.93 -23.53
N ALA A 794 -47.71 -2.21 -23.66
CA ALA A 794 -48.22 -2.98 -22.55
C ALA A 794 -47.18 -3.16 -21.42
N LEU A 795 -45.93 -3.45 -21.77
CA LEU A 795 -44.82 -3.59 -20.80
C LEU A 795 -44.56 -2.26 -20.08
N SER A 796 -44.47 -1.15 -20.80
CA SER A 796 -44.25 0.16 -20.22
C SER A 796 -45.36 0.58 -19.28
N ALA A 797 -46.63 0.33 -19.67
CA ALA A 797 -47.82 0.65 -18.87
C ALA A 797 -47.96 -0.26 -17.64
N SER A 798 -47.79 -1.59 -17.81
CA SER A 798 -47.98 -2.55 -16.72
C SER A 798 -46.86 -2.51 -15.68
N PHE A 799 -45.61 -2.24 -16.08
CA PHE A 799 -44.47 -2.35 -15.18
C PHE A 799 -43.93 -1.00 -14.67
N SER A 800 -44.56 0.11 -15.05
CA SER A 800 -44.18 1.47 -14.65
C SER A 800 -42.65 1.70 -14.87
N LEU A 801 -42.15 1.45 -16.10
CA LEU A 801 -40.72 1.48 -16.41
C LEU A 801 -40.11 2.90 -16.43
N LEU A 802 -41.01 3.93 -16.50
CA LEU A 802 -40.62 5.35 -16.34
C LEU A 802 -39.54 5.84 -17.32
N GLY A 803 -39.54 5.31 -18.55
CA GLY A 803 -38.57 5.67 -19.58
C GLY A 803 -37.26 4.84 -19.55
N ALA A 804 -37.08 3.96 -18.56
CA ALA A 804 -35.90 3.08 -18.50
C ALA A 804 -35.79 2.14 -19.70
N GLU A 805 -36.91 1.83 -20.33
CA GLU A 805 -37.00 1.05 -21.57
C GLU A 805 -36.33 1.75 -22.76
N GLN A 806 -36.16 3.07 -22.75
CA GLN A 806 -35.54 3.80 -23.85
C GLN A 806 -34.04 3.49 -23.97
N GLU A 807 -33.39 3.33 -22.86
CA GLU A 807 -31.96 3.02 -22.81
C GLU A 807 -31.66 1.52 -22.90
N SER A 808 -32.68 0.70 -22.69
CA SER A 808 -32.52 -0.76 -22.66
C SER A 808 -32.12 -1.35 -24.01
N PRO A 809 -31.08 -2.20 -24.06
CA PRO A 809 -30.62 -2.86 -25.28
C PRO A 809 -31.70 -3.73 -25.95
N ALA A 810 -32.53 -4.40 -25.14
CA ALA A 810 -33.60 -5.26 -25.66
C ALA A 810 -34.68 -4.46 -26.39
N PHE A 811 -35.06 -3.30 -25.85
CA PHE A 811 -36.03 -2.41 -26.49
C PHE A 811 -35.45 -1.67 -27.70
N LYS A 812 -34.16 -1.26 -27.63
CA LYS A 812 -33.46 -0.71 -28.79
C LYS A 812 -33.38 -1.73 -29.91
N CYS A 813 -33.08 -2.98 -29.59
CA CYS A 813 -33.07 -4.09 -30.56
C CYS A 813 -34.48 -4.29 -31.18
N ALA A 814 -35.54 -4.29 -30.38
CA ALA A 814 -36.88 -4.47 -30.87
C ALA A 814 -37.31 -3.35 -31.84
N ARG A 815 -37.04 -2.08 -31.47
CA ARG A 815 -37.36 -0.90 -32.34
C ARG A 815 -36.52 -0.92 -33.63
N ALA A 816 -35.25 -1.25 -33.54
CA ALA A 816 -34.41 -1.39 -34.71
C ALA A 816 -34.86 -2.57 -35.59
N PHE A 817 -35.28 -3.70 -35.02
CA PHE A 817 -35.79 -4.86 -35.75
C PHE A 817 -37.12 -4.54 -36.47
N LYS A 818 -38.05 -3.78 -35.86
CA LYS A 818 -39.27 -3.29 -36.49
C LYS A 818 -39.01 -2.56 -37.84
N SER A 819 -37.98 -1.73 -37.85
CA SER A 819 -37.58 -0.97 -39.02
C SER A 819 -36.80 -1.85 -40.03
N LEU A 820 -35.93 -2.69 -39.53
CA LEU A 820 -35.06 -3.56 -40.34
C LEU A 820 -35.84 -4.63 -41.13
N ILE A 821 -36.91 -5.18 -40.53
CA ILE A 821 -37.75 -6.22 -41.20
C ILE A 821 -38.41 -5.70 -42.48
N LEU A 822 -38.63 -4.40 -42.57
CA LEU A 822 -39.23 -3.74 -43.75
C LEU A 822 -38.21 -3.40 -44.84
N LEU A 823 -36.93 -3.36 -44.54
CA LEU A 823 -35.87 -3.01 -45.47
C LEU A 823 -35.65 -4.14 -46.54
N PRO A 824 -35.30 -3.80 -47.78
CA PRO A 824 -34.80 -4.79 -48.72
C PRO A 824 -33.48 -5.36 -48.30
N THR A 825 -33.14 -6.57 -48.75
CA THR A 825 -31.97 -7.32 -48.28
C THR A 825 -30.66 -6.57 -48.54
N GLU A 826 -30.54 -5.94 -49.70
CA GLU A 826 -29.38 -5.19 -50.15
C GLU A 826 -29.09 -3.96 -49.30
N SER A 827 -30.13 -3.39 -48.65
CA SER A 827 -30.02 -2.21 -47.81
C SER A 827 -29.68 -2.52 -46.33
N ILE A 828 -29.65 -3.79 -45.98
CA ILE A 828 -29.40 -4.18 -44.57
C ILE A 828 -27.93 -3.89 -44.17
N ASP A 829 -26.96 -4.29 -44.98
CA ASP A 829 -25.55 -4.17 -44.67
C ASP A 829 -25.09 -2.73 -44.35
N GLY A 830 -25.61 -1.77 -45.13
CA GLY A 830 -25.30 -0.34 -44.93
C GLY A 830 -26.16 0.38 -43.90
N SER A 831 -27.16 -0.28 -43.29
CA SER A 831 -28.09 0.35 -42.37
C SER A 831 -27.50 0.55 -40.95
N PRO A 832 -27.63 1.76 -40.36
CA PRO A 832 -27.22 2.00 -38.99
C PRO A 832 -28.00 1.14 -37.97
N LEU A 833 -29.19 0.67 -38.32
CA LEU A 833 -30.04 -0.18 -37.49
C LEU A 833 -29.39 -1.53 -37.15
N VAL A 834 -28.46 -2.01 -37.98
CA VAL A 834 -27.74 -3.25 -37.73
C VAL A 834 -26.97 -3.21 -36.41
N ARG A 835 -26.49 -2.03 -35.94
CA ARG A 835 -25.75 -1.90 -34.71
C ARG A 835 -26.62 -2.20 -33.48
N ASP A 836 -27.89 -1.80 -33.52
CA ASP A 836 -28.80 -1.94 -32.41
C ASP A 836 -29.51 -3.30 -32.38
N VAL A 837 -29.54 -4.02 -33.51
CA VAL A 837 -30.09 -5.38 -33.55
C VAL A 837 -29.07 -6.40 -33.08
N ALA A 838 -29.46 -7.27 -32.15
CA ALA A 838 -28.62 -8.36 -31.69
C ALA A 838 -28.19 -9.27 -32.87
N PRO A 839 -26.90 -9.65 -33.00
CA PRO A 839 -26.42 -10.43 -34.15
C PRO A 839 -27.20 -11.71 -34.38
N ARG A 840 -27.56 -12.43 -33.28
CA ARG A 840 -28.35 -13.64 -33.35
C ARG A 840 -29.74 -13.43 -33.97
N VAL A 841 -30.40 -12.30 -33.62
CA VAL A 841 -31.72 -11.93 -34.19
C VAL A 841 -31.61 -11.67 -35.69
N LEU A 842 -30.60 -10.93 -36.07
CA LEU A 842 -30.36 -10.58 -37.46
C LEU A 842 -30.05 -11.82 -38.31
N LEU A 843 -29.16 -12.70 -37.84
CA LEU A 843 -28.82 -13.94 -38.49
C LEU A 843 -30.01 -14.86 -38.65
N HIS A 844 -30.85 -15.03 -37.64
CA HIS A 844 -32.06 -15.84 -37.73
C HIS A 844 -33.05 -15.24 -38.74
N HIS A 845 -33.23 -13.90 -38.72
CA HIS A 845 -34.11 -13.23 -39.67
C HIS A 845 -33.65 -13.39 -41.13
N LEU A 846 -32.34 -13.41 -41.40
CA LEU A 846 -31.82 -13.58 -42.76
C LEU A 846 -32.19 -14.93 -43.40
N TYR A 847 -32.47 -15.96 -42.60
CA TYR A 847 -33.02 -17.21 -43.14
C TYR A 847 -34.36 -17.02 -43.80
N SER A 848 -35.22 -16.06 -43.33
CA SER A 848 -36.49 -15.78 -43.99
C SER A 848 -36.37 -15.10 -45.35
N ARG A 849 -35.16 -14.63 -45.67
CA ARG A 849 -34.84 -13.96 -46.95
C ARG A 849 -34.06 -14.83 -47.91
N ALA A 850 -33.68 -16.03 -47.46
CA ALA A 850 -32.99 -17.03 -48.29
C ALA A 850 -33.96 -18.01 -48.89
N SER A 851 -33.49 -18.79 -49.88
CA SER A 851 -34.26 -19.87 -50.48
C SER A 851 -34.65 -20.94 -49.44
N ALA A 852 -35.67 -21.76 -49.78
CA ALA A 852 -36.12 -22.84 -48.90
C ALA A 852 -35.02 -23.92 -48.69
N ASP A 853 -34.04 -23.97 -49.59
CA ASP A 853 -32.95 -24.93 -49.56
C ASP A 853 -31.90 -24.63 -48.50
N LEU A 854 -31.77 -23.38 -48.09
CA LEU A 854 -30.95 -23.02 -46.93
C LEU A 854 -31.65 -23.45 -45.65
N HIS A 855 -31.27 -24.60 -45.12
CA HIS A 855 -31.88 -25.16 -43.92
C HIS A 855 -31.45 -24.37 -42.70
N THR A 856 -32.43 -24.08 -41.81
CA THR A 856 -32.18 -23.45 -40.51
C THR A 856 -31.43 -24.40 -39.56
N PRO A 857 -30.71 -23.87 -38.57
CA PRO A 857 -30.08 -24.73 -37.53
C PRO A 857 -31.08 -25.62 -36.82
N ALA A 858 -32.32 -25.18 -36.61
CA ALA A 858 -33.41 -25.99 -36.05
C ALA A 858 -33.69 -27.22 -36.91
N LYS A 859 -33.88 -27.02 -38.25
CA LYS A 859 -34.16 -28.13 -39.22
C LYS A 859 -33.00 -29.09 -39.28
N ARG A 860 -31.76 -28.59 -39.27
CA ARG A 860 -30.55 -29.43 -39.26
C ARG A 860 -30.43 -30.28 -38.01
N ALA A 861 -30.78 -29.74 -36.86
CA ALA A 861 -30.77 -30.44 -35.56
C ALA A 861 -32.02 -31.33 -35.37
N SER A 862 -32.94 -31.42 -36.36
CA SER A 862 -34.21 -32.11 -36.20
C SER A 862 -35.06 -31.65 -35.03
N LEU A 863 -34.96 -30.34 -34.70
CA LEU A 863 -35.72 -29.69 -33.67
C LEU A 863 -36.90 -28.91 -34.27
N SER A 864 -38.03 -28.86 -33.57
CA SER A 864 -39.07 -27.88 -33.93
C SER A 864 -38.55 -26.45 -33.68
N VAL A 865 -39.12 -25.47 -34.42
CA VAL A 865 -38.76 -24.05 -34.25
C VAL A 865 -38.97 -23.62 -32.79
N THR A 866 -40.03 -24.08 -32.12
CA THR A 866 -40.32 -23.81 -30.72
C THR A 866 -39.30 -24.38 -29.74
N GLN A 867 -38.83 -25.63 -30.03
CA GLN A 867 -37.75 -26.27 -29.23
C GLN A 867 -36.42 -25.50 -29.40
N TYR A 868 -36.11 -25.11 -30.61
CA TYR A 868 -34.91 -24.34 -30.93
C TYR A 868 -34.98 -22.95 -30.29
N ALA A 869 -36.10 -22.25 -30.40
CA ALA A 869 -36.31 -20.96 -29.75
C ALA A 869 -36.11 -21.03 -28.21
N SER A 870 -36.69 -22.07 -27.59
CA SER A 870 -36.52 -22.31 -26.17
C SER A 870 -35.04 -22.58 -25.79
N TRP A 871 -34.27 -23.29 -26.66
CA TRP A 871 -32.87 -23.52 -26.47
C TRP A 871 -32.08 -22.21 -26.59
N VAL A 872 -32.33 -21.39 -27.63
CA VAL A 872 -31.73 -20.07 -27.84
C VAL A 872 -31.97 -19.16 -26.64
N ASN A 873 -33.21 -19.12 -26.13
CA ASN A 873 -33.56 -18.24 -25.03
C ASN A 873 -33.02 -18.67 -23.64
N LYS A 874 -32.85 -19.96 -23.40
CA LYS A 874 -32.55 -20.49 -22.05
C LYS A 874 -31.14 -20.99 -21.87
N LYS A 875 -30.47 -21.48 -22.94
CA LYS A 875 -29.22 -22.28 -22.79
C LYS A 875 -28.10 -21.91 -23.74
N ALA A 876 -28.38 -21.25 -24.84
CA ALA A 876 -27.40 -21.04 -25.89
C ALA A 876 -26.51 -19.83 -25.65
N THR A 877 -25.24 -19.97 -25.86
CA THR A 877 -24.28 -18.86 -26.04
C THR A 877 -24.25 -18.39 -27.48
N ASP A 878 -23.93 -17.12 -27.73
CA ASP A 878 -23.82 -16.58 -29.08
C ASP A 878 -22.85 -17.38 -29.97
N ALA A 879 -21.75 -17.90 -29.39
CA ALA A 879 -20.78 -18.75 -30.07
C ALA A 879 -21.38 -20.12 -30.49
N GLU A 880 -22.25 -20.71 -29.68
CA GLU A 880 -22.93 -21.97 -30.02
C GLU A 880 -23.97 -21.75 -31.09
N ILE A 881 -24.73 -20.65 -31.05
CA ILE A 881 -25.67 -20.26 -32.10
C ILE A 881 -24.94 -20.05 -33.39
N TRP A 882 -23.83 -19.29 -33.36
CA TRP A 882 -23.00 -19.08 -34.57
C TRP A 882 -22.43 -20.36 -35.14
N ARG A 883 -21.93 -21.27 -34.31
CA ARG A 883 -21.43 -22.58 -34.75
C ARG A 883 -22.53 -23.38 -35.47
N GLY A 884 -23.75 -23.33 -34.94
CA GLY A 884 -24.91 -23.96 -35.57
C GLY A 884 -25.22 -23.35 -36.92
N ILE A 885 -25.29 -22.02 -37.03
CA ILE A 885 -25.56 -21.24 -38.22
C ILE A 885 -24.47 -21.46 -39.26
N LYS A 886 -23.17 -21.30 -38.86
CA LYS A 886 -22.02 -21.53 -39.75
C LYS A 886 -22.08 -22.92 -40.39
N GLY A 887 -22.38 -23.94 -39.59
CA GLY A 887 -22.51 -25.32 -40.13
C GLY A 887 -23.63 -25.49 -41.15
N THR A 888 -24.72 -24.68 -41.06
CA THR A 888 -25.75 -24.73 -42.13
C THR A 888 -25.33 -24.01 -43.40
N LEU A 889 -24.60 -22.89 -43.25
CA LEU A 889 -24.06 -22.11 -44.37
C LEU A 889 -22.98 -22.91 -45.13
N ASP A 890 -22.15 -23.67 -44.42
CA ASP A 890 -21.11 -24.49 -45.01
C ASP A 890 -21.70 -25.65 -45.83
N VAL A 891 -22.70 -26.37 -45.27
CA VAL A 891 -23.42 -27.41 -45.98
C VAL A 891 -24.16 -26.87 -47.23
N TYR A 892 -24.77 -25.70 -47.10
CA TYR A 892 -25.46 -25.04 -48.22
C TYR A 892 -24.46 -24.65 -49.32
N ALA A 893 -23.33 -24.09 -48.99
CA ALA A 893 -22.27 -23.72 -49.93
C ALA A 893 -21.68 -24.93 -50.64
N GLU A 894 -21.47 -26.05 -49.95
CA GLU A 894 -21.01 -27.33 -50.54
C GLU A 894 -22.04 -27.88 -51.55
N ALA A 895 -23.35 -27.84 -51.20
CA ALA A 895 -24.41 -28.38 -52.02
C ALA A 895 -24.70 -27.53 -53.29
N HIS A 896 -24.51 -26.22 -53.18
CA HIS A 896 -24.94 -25.28 -54.24
C HIS A 896 -23.75 -24.55 -54.91
N ALA A 897 -22.52 -25.08 -54.88
CA ALA A 897 -21.31 -24.48 -55.45
C ALA A 897 -21.44 -24.07 -56.94
N ARG A 898 -22.50 -24.51 -57.67
CA ARG A 898 -22.73 -24.27 -59.12
C ARG A 898 -24.00 -23.51 -59.45
N GLN A 899 -24.90 -23.14 -58.48
CA GLN A 899 -26.23 -22.66 -58.79
C GLN A 899 -26.69 -21.37 -58.12
N ALA A 900 -25.85 -20.68 -57.36
CA ALA A 900 -26.32 -19.69 -56.44
C ALA A 900 -26.16 -18.23 -56.91
N GLU A 901 -27.02 -17.69 -57.74
CA GLU A 901 -27.09 -16.24 -58.00
C GLU A 901 -27.97 -15.50 -56.95
N ASN A 902 -29.03 -16.09 -56.41
CA ASN A 902 -30.01 -15.37 -55.57
C ASN A 902 -29.68 -15.36 -54.06
N ASP A 903 -28.99 -16.36 -53.55
CA ASP A 903 -28.66 -16.45 -52.12
C ASP A 903 -27.26 -15.96 -51.75
N VAL A 904 -26.42 -15.61 -52.74
CA VAL A 904 -25.04 -15.18 -52.55
C VAL A 904 -25.00 -13.94 -51.60
N VAL A 905 -25.89 -12.99 -51.77
CA VAL A 905 -25.98 -11.78 -50.99
C VAL A 905 -26.33 -12.10 -49.52
N VAL A 906 -27.34 -12.95 -49.29
CA VAL A 906 -27.79 -13.33 -47.94
C VAL A 906 -26.72 -14.14 -47.23
N VAL A 907 -26.16 -15.15 -47.89
CA VAL A 907 -25.14 -16.04 -47.30
C VAL A 907 -23.86 -15.26 -46.98
N SER A 908 -23.41 -14.37 -47.90
CA SER A 908 -22.24 -13.52 -47.66
C SER A 908 -22.47 -12.56 -46.50
N LEU A 909 -23.65 -11.95 -46.42
CA LEU A 909 -24.05 -11.06 -45.31
C LEU A 909 -24.10 -11.82 -43.97
N MET A 910 -24.66 -13.03 -43.94
CA MET A 910 -24.69 -13.87 -42.75
C MET A 910 -23.29 -14.26 -42.27
N ARG A 911 -22.39 -14.62 -43.18
CA ARG A 911 -20.99 -14.92 -42.85
C ARG A 911 -20.29 -13.69 -42.28
N LYS A 912 -20.40 -12.54 -42.92
CA LYS A 912 -19.85 -11.27 -42.48
C LYS A 912 -20.29 -10.93 -41.05
N ILE A 913 -21.61 -10.89 -40.79
CA ILE A 913 -22.16 -10.56 -39.48
C ILE A 913 -21.70 -11.57 -38.41
N GLY A 914 -21.72 -12.86 -38.76
CA GLY A 914 -21.33 -13.91 -37.83
C GLY A 914 -19.84 -13.88 -37.44
N GLU A 915 -18.96 -13.64 -38.40
CA GLU A 915 -17.52 -13.54 -38.19
C GLU A 915 -17.12 -12.25 -37.46
N GLU A 916 -17.73 -11.11 -37.82
CA GLU A 916 -17.42 -9.82 -37.20
C GLU A 916 -18.02 -9.65 -35.80
N ARG A 917 -19.19 -10.24 -35.50
CA ARG A 917 -19.95 -9.91 -34.28
C ARG A 917 -20.24 -11.09 -33.36
N MET A 918 -20.00 -12.35 -33.75
CA MET A 918 -20.31 -13.56 -32.94
C MET A 918 -19.12 -14.53 -32.82
N ALA A 919 -18.03 -14.33 -33.56
CA ALA A 919 -16.86 -15.20 -33.52
C ALA A 919 -15.84 -14.80 -32.44
N ALA A 920 -16.01 -13.64 -31.78
CA ALA A 920 -15.12 -13.09 -30.76
C ALA A 920 -15.35 -13.72 -29.37
#